data_d0ad5b176e59453c0023745bfc9dbe1e
#
_entry.id   d0ad5b176e59453c0023745bfc9dbe1e
#
_cell.length_a   1.000
_cell.length_b   1.000
_cell.length_c   1.000
_cell.angle_alpha   90.00
_cell.angle_beta   90.00
_cell.angle_gamma   90.00
#
_symmetry.space_group_name_H-M   'P 1'
#
loop_
_entity.id
_entity.type
_entity.pdbx_description
1 polymer ?
#
loop_
_entity_poly.entity_id
_entity_poly.type
_entity_poly.pdbx_seq_one_letter_code
_entity_poly.pdbx_strand_id
1 'polypeptide(L)'
;MKEGDAKPDLEASLPAAQGDCAIRCRDVCRSYGKLKVLSNLNLTVPQGQIYGLLGPSGCGKTTLLKCIVGTLKISKGHITVLGKPPAFPGHEIPGKMVGYMPQDLALYNEFTISDTLIFFSRIHGLTWKETQARMNFLIEFLDLPQKQSIVRNLSGGQRRRVSLGAALLQNPELLILDEPTVGVDPVLRSKIWQHLVEIVKTGKVSIIITTHYIEEARQANVVGLMRNGNLLAESPPDTVMKLHSSTTLEHAFLQLCESSDQNGLKQGTSPQGGPLENSQSFDSSRDEGLPILSREAVEVPKCTADWKMRAKHMLPKPRIIAALFIKTMLRMKRMPGSLCFQFLLPVIQISLICLCVGGDPRGIQVAVVNNETSPSSYSKALLAILDNSSIMQVPLSHDKAFEGVYKGDYWGVLGFGENFTSYLNKRMVQKTVSRAVVDGGSVHVWLDQTNQQIALMLQKKLHEAFQTFAASKLGSMSYIADLPIKIEEPIYGSQNKDFSTFVTPGAVLSITFYLAVGLTALSFVLERKEGLLDRCWVAGVSSVETMLAHLFSQLVVISVQICLMLIFILLVFKMPNEGSLMLVISLIVMQGVTGISFGLVISAAMDDEQSANQAALGVFYPNLILSGIIWPVECIPYPLRYLSLALPQTYASEALRCIMYRGWGLSQMLVWRGFAITLGWNSFFLILATVILKLRT
;
A
#
# COMPACT_ATOMS: atom_id res chain seq x y z
N MET A 1 -31.17 57.89 -55.93
CA MET A 1 -32.26 57.92 -54.96
C MET A 1 -32.09 56.79 -53.96
N LYS A 2 -31.95 57.11 -52.72
CA LYS A 2 -31.79 56.47 -51.44
C LYS A 2 -30.35 56.30 -50.96
N GLU A 3 -30.05 57.27 -50.18
CA GLU A 3 -29.15 57.41 -49.09
C GLU A 3 -29.19 56.16 -48.16
N GLY A 4 -28.06 55.70 -47.76
CA GLY A 4 -27.88 54.68 -46.74
C GLY A 4 -26.76 55.12 -45.79
N ASP A 5 -27.16 55.43 -44.61
CA ASP A 5 -26.41 55.98 -43.47
C ASP A 5 -25.11 55.20 -43.15
N ALA A 6 -24.01 55.93 -43.22
CA ALA A 6 -22.75 55.55 -42.58
C ALA A 6 -22.86 55.76 -41.07
N LYS A 7 -22.73 54.68 -40.27
CA LYS A 7 -22.43 54.77 -38.86
C LYS A 7 -20.95 55.07 -38.66
N PRO A 8 -20.60 56.03 -37.84
CA PRO A 8 -19.21 56.33 -37.54
C PRO A 8 -18.64 55.22 -36.61
N ASP A 9 -17.48 54.72 -37.05
CA ASP A 9 -16.63 53.84 -36.21
C ASP A 9 -16.14 54.62 -35.00
N LEU A 10 -16.72 54.30 -33.85
CA LEU A 10 -16.17 54.61 -32.54
C LEU A 10 -15.25 53.47 -32.09
N GLU A 11 -14.11 53.33 -32.72
CA GLU A 11 -12.96 52.71 -32.10
C GLU A 11 -12.37 53.68 -31.08
N ALA A 12 -13.04 53.78 -29.94
CA ALA A 12 -12.47 54.41 -28.75
C ALA A 12 -11.33 53.54 -28.26
N SER A 13 -10.14 54.08 -28.39
CA SER A 13 -8.89 53.60 -27.77
C SER A 13 -9.11 53.05 -26.36
N LEU A 14 -9.11 51.75 -26.23
CA LEU A 14 -8.94 51.06 -24.96
C LEU A 14 -7.52 51.34 -24.46
N PRO A 15 -7.34 51.73 -23.18
CA PRO A 15 -6.01 51.93 -22.62
C PRO A 15 -5.22 50.61 -22.59
N ALA A 16 -3.93 50.74 -22.90
CA ALA A 16 -2.97 49.67 -23.05
C ALA A 16 -3.04 48.59 -21.96
N ALA A 17 -3.18 47.37 -22.42
CA ALA A 17 -2.69 46.14 -21.87
C ALA A 17 -2.44 46.07 -20.34
N GLN A 18 -3.42 45.61 -19.60
CA GLN A 18 -3.14 44.83 -18.38
C GLN A 18 -2.27 43.65 -18.80
N GLY A 19 -0.96 43.66 -18.44
CA GLY A 19 -0.03 42.61 -18.76
C GLY A 19 -0.56 41.25 -18.28
N ASP A 20 -0.63 40.26 -19.17
CA ASP A 20 -1.06 38.90 -18.83
C ASP A 20 -0.21 38.39 -17.69
N CYS A 21 -0.86 37.99 -16.59
CA CYS A 21 -0.19 37.39 -15.40
C CYS A 21 -0.17 35.88 -15.52
N ALA A 22 1.01 35.25 -15.36
CA ALA A 22 1.13 33.82 -15.31
C ALA A 22 0.55 33.25 -14.01
N ILE A 23 0.80 33.92 -12.87
CA ILE A 23 0.25 33.50 -11.57
C ILE A 23 -0.25 34.76 -10.83
N ARG A 24 -1.44 34.64 -10.25
CA ARG A 24 -2.01 35.68 -9.39
C ARG A 24 -2.59 35.04 -8.13
N CYS A 25 -2.03 35.41 -6.99
CA CYS A 25 -2.50 35.01 -5.66
C CYS A 25 -3.14 36.24 -4.99
N ARG A 26 -4.31 36.10 -4.37
CA ARG A 26 -5.02 37.15 -3.63
C ARG A 26 -5.50 36.59 -2.30
N ASP A 27 -5.10 37.23 -1.21
CA ASP A 27 -5.46 36.96 0.18
C ASP A 27 -5.33 35.48 0.55
N VAL A 28 -4.25 34.84 0.05
CA VAL A 28 -4.04 33.42 0.20
C VAL A 28 -3.64 33.11 1.64
N CYS A 29 -4.46 32.27 2.29
CA CYS A 29 -4.20 31.74 3.63
C CYS A 29 -4.13 30.22 3.61
N ARG A 30 -3.17 29.66 4.36
CA ARG A 30 -3.08 28.22 4.61
C ARG A 30 -2.63 27.95 6.04
N SER A 31 -3.33 27.02 6.72
CA SER A 31 -2.99 26.58 8.06
C SER A 31 -2.90 25.05 8.12
N TYR A 32 -1.99 24.52 8.93
CA TYR A 32 -1.91 23.12 9.32
C TYR A 32 -2.32 23.00 10.80
N GLY A 33 -3.55 22.57 11.03
CA GLY A 33 -4.13 22.61 12.37
C GLY A 33 -4.15 24.03 12.94
N LYS A 34 -3.42 24.29 14.03
CA LYS A 34 -3.30 25.61 14.67
C LYS A 34 -2.19 26.49 14.06
N LEU A 35 -1.27 25.91 13.29
CA LEU A 35 -0.13 26.65 12.72
C LEU A 35 -0.54 27.32 11.40
N LYS A 36 -0.50 28.66 11.38
CA LYS A 36 -0.68 29.45 10.15
C LYS A 36 0.64 29.48 9.39
N VAL A 37 0.66 28.99 8.16
CA VAL A 37 1.86 28.95 7.30
C VAL A 37 1.84 30.04 6.25
N LEU A 38 0.67 30.36 5.69
CA LEU A 38 0.47 31.50 4.78
C LEU A 38 -0.64 32.39 5.37
N SER A 39 -0.39 33.70 5.38
CA SER A 39 -1.30 34.70 5.96
C SER A 39 -1.51 35.86 4.99
N ASN A 40 -2.71 35.97 4.41
CA ASN A 40 -3.13 37.03 3.49
C ASN A 40 -2.09 37.35 2.40
N LEU A 41 -1.48 36.30 1.82
CA LEU A 41 -0.40 36.46 0.87
C LEU A 41 -0.95 36.92 -0.49
N ASN A 42 -0.42 38.03 -0.99
CA ASN A 42 -0.68 38.58 -2.33
C ASN A 42 0.59 38.47 -3.15
N LEU A 43 0.53 37.84 -4.34
CA LEU A 43 1.67 37.63 -5.22
C LEU A 43 1.21 37.68 -6.67
N THR A 44 2.01 38.29 -7.53
CA THR A 44 1.73 38.43 -8.95
C THR A 44 2.96 38.09 -9.78
N VAL A 45 2.94 36.99 -10.54
CA VAL A 45 4.01 36.58 -11.46
C VAL A 45 3.63 37.02 -12.86
N PRO A 46 4.37 37.95 -13.48
CA PRO A 46 4.12 38.37 -14.86
C PRO A 46 4.39 37.24 -15.84
N GLN A 47 3.69 37.24 -16.98
CA GLN A 47 3.93 36.26 -18.04
C GLN A 47 5.26 36.51 -18.74
N GLY A 48 5.97 35.44 -19.11
CA GLY A 48 7.23 35.52 -19.86
C GLY A 48 8.38 36.14 -19.05
N GLN A 49 8.38 36.01 -17.72
CA GLN A 49 9.41 36.53 -16.82
C GLN A 49 9.89 35.48 -15.80
N ILE A 50 11.08 35.71 -15.25
CA ILE A 50 11.62 34.92 -14.13
C ILE A 50 11.26 35.68 -12.84
N TYR A 51 10.52 34.98 -11.97
CA TYR A 51 10.17 35.43 -10.64
C TYR A 51 11.01 34.69 -9.59
N GLY A 52 11.82 35.44 -8.85
CA GLY A 52 12.63 34.88 -7.75
C GLY A 52 11.90 35.03 -6.41
N LEU A 53 11.53 33.90 -5.79
CA LEU A 53 10.92 33.89 -4.45
C LEU A 53 12.01 33.64 -3.40
N LEU A 54 12.41 34.68 -2.70
CA LEU A 54 13.46 34.66 -1.69
C LEU A 54 12.86 34.66 -0.29
N GLY A 55 13.49 33.93 0.63
CA GLY A 55 13.10 33.91 2.05
C GLY A 55 13.81 32.78 2.84
N PRO A 56 13.84 32.88 4.17
CA PRO A 56 14.45 31.88 5.02
C PRO A 56 13.75 30.53 4.92
N SER A 57 14.42 29.46 5.37
CA SER A 57 13.82 28.14 5.45
C SER A 57 12.63 28.16 6.41
N GLY A 58 11.54 27.48 6.05
CA GLY A 58 10.32 27.41 6.85
C GLY A 58 9.36 28.60 6.72
N CYS A 59 9.67 29.64 5.93
CA CYS A 59 8.76 30.82 5.76
C CYS A 59 7.51 30.51 4.90
N GLY A 60 7.37 29.32 4.31
CA GLY A 60 6.18 28.89 3.57
C GLY A 60 6.34 28.84 2.04
N LYS A 61 7.54 29.01 1.46
CA LYS A 61 7.79 28.98 -0.01
C LYS A 61 7.26 27.71 -0.67
N THR A 62 7.72 26.54 -0.22
CA THR A 62 7.28 25.25 -0.76
C THR A 62 5.76 25.03 -0.60
N THR A 63 5.18 25.49 0.52
CA THR A 63 3.72 25.45 0.73
C THR A 63 2.99 26.30 -0.30
N LEU A 64 3.47 27.51 -0.58
CA LEU A 64 2.91 28.38 -1.61
C LEU A 64 3.00 27.72 -2.99
N LEU A 65 4.16 27.18 -3.36
CA LEU A 65 4.33 26.47 -4.64
C LEU A 65 3.36 25.30 -4.78
N LYS A 66 3.17 24.51 -3.72
CA LYS A 66 2.19 23.41 -3.71
C LYS A 66 0.75 23.89 -3.88
N CYS A 67 0.40 25.06 -3.34
CA CYS A 67 -0.91 25.68 -3.56
C CYS A 67 -1.07 26.18 -5.01
N ILE A 68 -0.03 26.79 -5.61
CA ILE A 68 -0.03 27.27 -6.99
C ILE A 68 -0.21 26.11 -7.97
N VAL A 69 0.46 25.00 -7.75
CA VAL A 69 0.32 23.78 -8.58
C VAL A 69 -1.03 23.08 -8.37
N GLY A 70 -1.72 23.34 -7.25
CA GLY A 70 -3.01 22.73 -6.93
C GLY A 70 -2.91 21.37 -6.23
N THR A 71 -1.73 20.97 -5.76
CA THR A 71 -1.58 19.77 -4.92
C THR A 71 -2.01 20.00 -3.48
N LEU A 72 -2.06 21.26 -3.05
CA LEU A 72 -2.49 21.66 -1.73
C LEU A 72 -3.62 22.70 -1.82
N LYS A 73 -4.74 22.43 -1.14
CA LYS A 73 -5.87 23.38 -1.10
C LYS A 73 -5.58 24.56 -0.19
N ILE A 74 -5.98 25.76 -0.61
CA ILE A 74 -5.94 26.96 0.21
C ILE A 74 -7.10 26.96 1.23
N SER A 75 -6.88 27.60 2.39
CA SER A 75 -7.94 27.78 3.40
C SER A 75 -8.84 28.98 3.09
N LYS A 76 -8.26 30.09 2.60
CA LYS A 76 -8.95 31.31 2.17
C LYS A 76 -8.18 31.96 1.01
N GLY A 77 -8.83 32.82 0.27
CA GLY A 77 -8.25 33.56 -0.85
C GLY A 77 -8.47 32.89 -2.20
N HIS A 78 -7.77 33.39 -3.22
CA HIS A 78 -7.88 32.90 -4.59
C HIS A 78 -6.51 32.78 -5.25
N ILE A 79 -6.32 31.73 -6.04
CA ILE A 79 -5.14 31.54 -6.90
C ILE A 79 -5.62 31.31 -8.32
N THR A 80 -5.06 32.09 -9.27
CA THR A 80 -5.22 31.82 -10.70
C THR A 80 -3.85 31.60 -11.33
N VAL A 81 -3.76 30.58 -12.19
CA VAL A 81 -2.54 30.19 -12.90
C VAL A 81 -2.89 30.12 -14.38
N LEU A 82 -2.18 30.86 -15.22
CA LEU A 82 -2.48 30.99 -16.65
C LEU A 82 -3.97 31.27 -16.91
N GLY A 83 -4.53 32.24 -16.16
CA GLY A 83 -5.91 32.73 -16.29
C GLY A 83 -7.01 31.85 -15.69
N LYS A 84 -6.71 30.67 -15.10
CA LYS A 84 -7.71 29.79 -14.51
C LYS A 84 -7.27 29.28 -13.13
N PRO A 85 -8.20 28.90 -12.26
CA PRO A 85 -7.84 28.28 -10.99
C PRO A 85 -7.09 26.96 -11.18
N PRO A 86 -6.14 26.59 -10.29
CA PRO A 86 -5.50 25.27 -10.34
C PRO A 86 -6.55 24.16 -10.22
N ALA A 87 -6.31 23.03 -10.88
CA ALA A 87 -7.22 21.88 -10.94
C ALA A 87 -8.62 22.18 -11.55
N PHE A 88 -8.77 23.28 -12.28
CA PHE A 88 -10.00 23.55 -13.03
C PHE A 88 -10.20 22.51 -14.14
N PRO A 89 -11.41 21.96 -14.34
CA PRO A 89 -11.68 20.99 -15.40
C PRO A 89 -11.34 21.55 -16.79
N GLY A 90 -10.49 20.85 -17.53
CA GLY A 90 -10.01 21.27 -18.85
C GLY A 90 -8.78 22.21 -18.82
N HIS A 91 -8.29 22.53 -17.64
CA HIS A 91 -7.00 23.20 -17.47
C HIS A 91 -5.93 22.14 -17.22
N GLU A 92 -4.84 22.15 -17.99
CA GLU A 92 -3.76 21.18 -17.83
C GLU A 92 -2.75 21.61 -16.73
N ILE A 93 -3.29 22.12 -15.62
CA ILE A 93 -2.57 22.44 -14.38
C ILE A 93 -3.37 21.81 -13.20
N PRO A 94 -2.85 20.80 -12.52
CA PRO A 94 -1.61 20.05 -12.78
C PRO A 94 -1.64 19.30 -14.13
N GLY A 95 -0.50 19.19 -14.79
CA GLY A 95 -0.38 18.46 -16.07
C GLY A 95 0.72 18.98 -16.97
N LYS A 96 0.51 18.90 -18.29
CA LYS A 96 1.53 19.17 -19.32
C LYS A 96 2.05 20.62 -19.32
N MET A 97 1.23 21.59 -18.92
CA MET A 97 1.59 23.01 -18.93
C MET A 97 2.57 23.41 -17.83
N VAL A 98 2.76 22.58 -16.79
CA VAL A 98 3.63 22.86 -15.65
C VAL A 98 4.82 21.91 -15.60
N GLY A 99 6.03 22.44 -15.57
CA GLY A 99 7.24 21.76 -15.17
C GLY A 99 7.50 22.00 -13.69
N TYR A 100 7.64 20.95 -12.89
CA TYR A 100 7.83 21.08 -11.45
C TYR A 100 9.06 20.30 -10.97
N MET A 101 9.94 21.01 -10.30
CA MET A 101 11.07 20.42 -9.59
C MET A 101 10.86 20.69 -8.09
N PRO A 102 10.54 19.67 -7.28
CA PRO A 102 10.39 19.82 -5.84
C PRO A 102 11.76 19.95 -5.13
N GLN A 103 11.75 20.45 -3.91
CA GLN A 103 12.94 20.55 -3.05
C GLN A 103 13.53 19.17 -2.77
N ASP A 104 12.69 18.16 -2.44
CA ASP A 104 13.06 16.75 -2.43
C ASP A 104 13.21 16.27 -3.87
N LEU A 105 14.24 15.48 -4.15
CA LEU A 105 14.58 15.10 -5.52
C LEU A 105 13.47 14.32 -6.24
N ALA A 106 12.68 13.53 -5.49
CA ALA A 106 11.56 12.74 -5.97
C ALA A 106 11.90 11.96 -7.26
N LEU A 107 12.97 11.14 -7.20
CA LEU A 107 13.46 10.28 -8.27
C LEU A 107 13.48 8.83 -7.82
N TYR A 108 13.20 7.90 -8.74
CA TYR A 108 13.32 6.47 -8.48
C TYR A 108 14.80 6.08 -8.44
N ASN A 109 15.29 5.64 -7.29
CA ASN A 109 16.70 5.30 -7.07
C ASN A 109 17.18 4.13 -7.94
N GLU A 110 16.27 3.23 -8.33
CA GLU A 110 16.55 2.05 -9.14
C GLU A 110 16.59 2.35 -10.65
N PHE A 111 16.12 3.52 -11.08
CA PHE A 111 16.07 3.91 -12.49
C PHE A 111 17.42 4.40 -12.98
N THR A 112 17.65 4.25 -14.30
CA THR A 112 18.69 4.99 -14.98
C THR A 112 18.21 6.39 -15.31
N ILE A 113 19.14 7.28 -15.69
CA ILE A 113 18.79 8.62 -16.19
C ILE A 113 17.82 8.50 -17.37
N SER A 114 18.11 7.58 -18.32
CA SER A 114 17.23 7.31 -19.46
C SER A 114 15.85 6.85 -19.04
N ASP A 115 15.74 5.90 -18.09
CA ASP A 115 14.43 5.41 -17.63
C ASP A 115 13.60 6.53 -17.00
N THR A 116 14.25 7.39 -16.21
CA THR A 116 13.60 8.53 -15.56
C THR A 116 13.01 9.50 -16.59
N LEU A 117 13.79 9.90 -17.58
CA LEU A 117 13.33 10.82 -18.62
C LEU A 117 12.26 10.17 -19.52
N ILE A 118 12.40 8.89 -19.90
CA ILE A 118 11.39 8.14 -20.64
C ILE A 118 10.08 8.01 -19.85
N PHE A 119 10.14 7.79 -18.55
CA PHE A 119 8.95 7.69 -17.71
C PHE A 119 8.15 8.99 -17.72
N PHE A 120 8.79 10.14 -17.45
CA PHE A 120 8.09 11.43 -17.47
C PHE A 120 7.63 11.81 -18.89
N SER A 121 8.39 11.49 -19.94
CA SER A 121 7.96 11.72 -21.32
C SER A 121 6.68 10.96 -21.69
N ARG A 122 6.55 9.72 -21.21
CA ARG A 122 5.32 8.91 -21.39
C ARG A 122 4.12 9.50 -20.68
N ILE A 123 4.30 9.99 -19.44
CA ILE A 123 3.23 10.70 -18.71
C ILE A 123 2.75 11.90 -19.52
N HIS A 124 3.67 12.75 -19.96
CA HIS A 124 3.35 13.96 -20.72
C HIS A 124 2.92 13.68 -22.18
N GLY A 125 3.12 12.45 -22.68
CA GLY A 125 2.69 11.99 -23.99
C GLY A 125 3.55 12.46 -25.14
N LEU A 126 4.82 12.59 -24.91
CA LEU A 126 5.78 12.84 -25.97
C LEU A 126 5.95 11.60 -26.85
N THR A 127 6.16 11.81 -28.13
CA THR A 127 6.48 10.74 -29.06
C THR A 127 7.91 10.20 -28.80
N TRP A 128 8.20 9.02 -29.27
CA TRP A 128 9.53 8.44 -29.09
C TRP A 128 10.65 9.29 -29.71
N LYS A 129 10.41 9.88 -30.89
CA LYS A 129 11.37 10.77 -31.56
C LYS A 129 11.64 12.03 -30.76
N GLU A 130 10.59 12.68 -30.27
CA GLU A 130 10.69 13.85 -29.39
C GLU A 130 11.42 13.52 -28.10
N THR A 131 11.08 12.39 -27.48
CA THR A 131 11.73 11.91 -26.24
C THR A 131 13.22 11.75 -26.42
N GLN A 132 13.68 11.09 -27.51
CA GLN A 132 15.09 10.88 -27.79
C GLN A 132 15.82 12.20 -28.04
N ALA A 133 15.24 13.10 -28.85
CA ALA A 133 15.83 14.41 -29.14
C ALA A 133 15.98 15.24 -27.87
N ARG A 134 14.92 15.32 -27.04
CA ARG A 134 14.93 16.04 -25.75
C ARG A 134 15.90 15.45 -24.75
N MET A 135 15.91 14.13 -24.63
CA MET A 135 16.80 13.42 -23.71
C MET A 135 18.27 13.68 -24.05
N ASN A 136 18.65 13.60 -25.35
CA ASN A 136 20.03 13.85 -25.76
C ASN A 136 20.44 15.29 -25.49
N PHE A 137 19.57 16.26 -25.82
CA PHE A 137 19.77 17.68 -25.49
C PHE A 137 19.97 17.90 -23.99
N LEU A 138 19.09 17.33 -23.14
CA LEU A 138 19.16 17.55 -21.69
C LEU A 138 20.38 16.87 -21.06
N ILE A 139 20.82 15.74 -21.57
CA ILE A 139 22.03 15.05 -21.08
C ILE A 139 23.26 15.90 -21.37
N GLU A 140 23.39 16.45 -22.56
CA GLU A 140 24.50 17.33 -22.94
C GLU A 140 24.45 18.68 -22.22
N PHE A 141 23.26 19.32 -22.20
CA PHE A 141 23.05 20.62 -21.58
C PHE A 141 23.34 20.61 -20.07
N LEU A 142 22.86 19.60 -19.34
CA LEU A 142 22.99 19.49 -17.88
C LEU A 142 24.29 18.75 -17.48
N ASP A 143 25.18 18.46 -18.42
CA ASP A 143 26.42 17.73 -18.19
C ASP A 143 26.14 16.49 -17.31
N LEU A 144 25.20 15.65 -17.77
CA LEU A 144 24.84 14.42 -17.07
C LEU A 144 25.79 13.28 -17.48
N PRO A 145 26.05 12.33 -16.57
CA PRO A 145 26.83 11.16 -16.92
C PRO A 145 26.10 10.29 -17.95
N GLN A 146 26.69 9.14 -18.29
CA GLN A 146 26.10 8.22 -19.27
C GLN A 146 24.63 7.93 -18.94
N LYS A 147 23.76 7.92 -19.95
CA LYS A 147 22.31 7.72 -19.84
C LYS A 147 21.89 6.42 -19.15
N GLN A 148 22.78 5.42 -19.12
CA GLN A 148 22.58 4.14 -18.43
C GLN A 148 22.95 4.19 -16.92
N SER A 149 23.54 5.29 -16.44
CA SER A 149 23.92 5.44 -15.03
C SER A 149 22.67 5.39 -14.14
N ILE A 150 22.72 4.57 -13.10
CA ILE A 150 21.62 4.40 -12.13
C ILE A 150 21.58 5.59 -11.19
N VAL A 151 20.37 6.14 -10.94
CA VAL A 151 20.16 7.33 -10.11
C VAL A 151 20.75 7.18 -8.71
N ARG A 152 20.66 6.01 -8.10
CA ARG A 152 21.22 5.72 -6.77
C ARG A 152 22.73 5.98 -6.70
N ASN A 153 23.45 5.76 -7.79
CA ASN A 153 24.91 5.87 -7.85
C ASN A 153 25.39 7.29 -8.20
N LEU A 154 24.46 8.22 -8.46
CA LEU A 154 24.77 9.60 -8.79
C LEU A 154 25.07 10.42 -7.53
N SER A 155 25.94 11.45 -7.67
CA SER A 155 26.14 12.45 -6.63
C SER A 155 24.85 13.26 -6.38
N GLY A 156 24.75 13.93 -5.23
CA GLY A 156 23.59 14.79 -4.93
C GLY A 156 23.32 15.86 -6.00
N GLY A 157 24.38 16.53 -6.48
CA GLY A 157 24.28 17.50 -7.55
C GLY A 157 23.85 16.90 -8.89
N GLN A 158 24.36 15.69 -9.23
CA GLN A 158 23.92 14.99 -10.44
C GLN A 158 22.47 14.57 -10.37
N ARG A 159 22.00 14.05 -9.22
CA ARG A 159 20.58 13.72 -9.01
C ARG A 159 19.70 14.96 -9.16
N ARG A 160 20.12 16.11 -8.64
CA ARG A 160 19.39 17.37 -8.76
C ARG A 160 19.27 17.83 -10.21
N ARG A 161 20.35 17.68 -11.00
CA ARG A 161 20.36 17.94 -12.45
C ARG A 161 19.41 17.02 -13.22
N VAL A 162 19.34 15.74 -12.88
CA VAL A 162 18.35 14.80 -13.46
C VAL A 162 16.93 15.23 -13.12
N SER A 163 16.68 15.68 -11.88
CA SER A 163 15.38 16.19 -11.47
C SER A 163 14.97 17.46 -12.24
N LEU A 164 15.90 18.37 -12.47
CA LEU A 164 15.70 19.55 -13.32
C LEU A 164 15.42 19.16 -14.77
N GLY A 165 16.19 18.21 -15.33
CA GLY A 165 15.96 17.70 -16.68
C GLY A 165 14.55 17.10 -16.86
N ALA A 166 14.05 16.39 -15.84
CA ALA A 166 12.69 15.87 -15.89
C ALA A 166 11.61 16.97 -15.84
N ALA A 167 11.87 18.13 -15.22
CA ALA A 167 10.96 19.28 -15.20
C ALA A 167 10.98 20.08 -16.51
N LEU A 168 12.12 20.07 -17.24
CA LEU A 168 12.28 20.76 -18.52
C LEU A 168 11.83 19.93 -19.73
N LEU A 169 11.55 18.64 -19.53
CA LEU A 169 11.38 17.68 -20.61
C LEU A 169 10.25 18.01 -21.59
N GLN A 170 9.10 18.48 -21.12
CA GLN A 170 7.91 18.74 -21.93
C GLN A 170 7.79 20.17 -22.49
N ASN A 171 8.78 21.05 -22.30
CA ASN A 171 8.68 22.49 -22.59
C ASN A 171 7.40 23.12 -21.99
N PRO A 172 7.31 23.21 -20.67
CA PRO A 172 6.14 23.76 -20.01
C PRO A 172 5.98 25.26 -20.26
N GLU A 173 4.76 25.78 -20.19
CA GLU A 173 4.47 27.21 -20.21
C GLU A 173 4.77 27.88 -18.86
N LEU A 174 4.67 27.10 -17.77
CA LEU A 174 5.03 27.51 -16.43
C LEU A 174 6.05 26.53 -15.84
N LEU A 175 7.22 27.04 -15.45
CA LEU A 175 8.26 26.27 -14.79
C LEU A 175 8.37 26.69 -13.32
N ILE A 176 8.19 25.73 -12.42
CA ILE A 176 8.27 25.91 -10.97
C ILE A 176 9.45 25.14 -10.44
N LEU A 177 10.46 25.85 -9.91
CA LEU A 177 11.72 25.28 -9.44
C LEU A 177 11.92 25.59 -7.95
N ASP A 178 11.89 24.55 -7.12
CA ASP A 178 12.13 24.71 -5.68
C ASP A 178 13.60 24.41 -5.36
N GLU A 179 14.42 25.44 -5.16
CA GLU A 179 15.86 25.39 -4.87
C GLU A 179 16.68 24.56 -5.87
N PRO A 180 16.61 24.82 -7.20
CA PRO A 180 17.16 23.93 -8.23
C PRO A 180 18.68 23.86 -8.25
N THR A 181 19.38 24.87 -7.76
CA THR A 181 20.82 25.05 -7.90
C THR A 181 21.62 24.66 -6.65
N VAL A 182 20.96 24.25 -5.58
CA VAL A 182 21.63 23.80 -4.34
C VAL A 182 22.52 22.58 -4.60
N GLY A 183 23.80 22.67 -4.23
CA GLY A 183 24.77 21.59 -4.44
C GLY A 183 25.22 21.40 -5.91
N VAL A 184 24.95 22.37 -6.76
CA VAL A 184 25.41 22.40 -8.15
C VAL A 184 26.65 23.31 -8.24
N ASP A 185 27.61 22.88 -9.05
CA ASP A 185 28.84 23.59 -9.34
C ASP A 185 28.59 25.03 -9.86
N PRO A 186 29.37 26.05 -9.46
CA PRO A 186 29.14 27.44 -9.87
C PRO A 186 29.12 27.68 -11.37
N VAL A 187 29.98 27.00 -12.15
CA VAL A 187 30.03 27.16 -13.60
C VAL A 187 28.75 26.63 -14.23
N LEU A 188 28.30 25.47 -13.81
CA LEU A 188 27.06 24.89 -14.32
C LEU A 188 25.83 25.64 -13.82
N ARG A 189 25.86 26.20 -12.61
CA ARG A 189 24.82 27.10 -12.09
C ARG A 189 24.62 28.29 -13.02
N SER A 190 25.71 28.94 -13.44
CA SER A 190 25.65 30.05 -14.40
C SER A 190 25.06 29.62 -15.75
N LYS A 191 25.42 28.43 -16.27
CA LYS A 191 24.84 27.90 -17.51
C LYS A 191 23.34 27.64 -17.38
N ILE A 192 22.89 27.08 -16.24
CA ILE A 192 21.47 26.86 -15.98
C ILE A 192 20.71 28.19 -16.00
N TRP A 193 21.22 29.21 -15.28
CA TRP A 193 20.61 30.54 -15.27
C TRP A 193 20.55 31.17 -16.66
N GLN A 194 21.63 31.13 -17.42
CA GLN A 194 21.65 31.64 -18.82
C GLN A 194 20.55 30.97 -19.68
N HIS A 195 20.40 29.66 -19.56
CA HIS A 195 19.39 28.91 -20.29
C HIS A 195 17.96 29.28 -19.83
N LEU A 196 17.72 29.47 -18.52
CA LEU A 196 16.43 29.94 -18.03
C LEU A 196 16.08 31.33 -18.60
N VAL A 197 17.07 32.24 -18.66
CA VAL A 197 16.91 33.56 -19.29
C VAL A 197 16.61 33.44 -20.78
N GLU A 198 17.28 32.51 -21.51
CA GLU A 198 17.02 32.27 -22.93
C GLU A 198 15.61 31.73 -23.20
N ILE A 199 15.15 30.79 -22.39
CA ILE A 199 13.78 30.24 -22.50
C ILE A 199 12.74 31.37 -22.32
N VAL A 200 12.94 32.23 -21.34
CA VAL A 200 12.02 33.31 -21.00
C VAL A 200 12.00 34.41 -22.09
N LYS A 201 13.14 34.68 -22.76
CA LYS A 201 13.20 35.63 -23.89
C LYS A 201 12.22 35.29 -25.01
N THR A 202 11.77 34.07 -25.12
CA THR A 202 10.73 33.71 -26.11
C THR A 202 9.35 34.25 -25.76
N GLY A 203 9.15 34.80 -24.56
CA GLY A 203 7.90 35.37 -24.06
C GLY A 203 6.81 34.34 -23.74
N LYS A 204 7.06 33.06 -24.00
CA LYS A 204 6.06 31.96 -23.86
C LYS A 204 6.13 31.24 -22.51
N VAL A 205 7.29 31.26 -21.85
CA VAL A 205 7.53 30.50 -20.62
C VAL A 205 7.71 31.46 -19.46
N SER A 206 6.97 31.24 -18.40
CA SER A 206 7.12 31.97 -17.12
C SER A 206 7.79 31.04 -16.11
N ILE A 207 8.69 31.58 -15.30
CA ILE A 207 9.46 30.81 -14.34
C ILE A 207 9.27 31.39 -12.95
N ILE A 208 8.92 30.55 -11.97
CA ILE A 208 9.04 30.85 -10.56
C ILE A 208 10.14 29.98 -9.96
N ILE A 209 11.11 30.58 -9.33
CA ILE A 209 12.26 29.91 -8.73
C ILE A 209 12.38 30.31 -7.28
N THR A 210 12.47 29.35 -6.37
CA THR A 210 12.82 29.62 -4.99
C THR A 210 14.34 29.48 -4.81
N THR A 211 14.91 30.37 -4.07
CA THR A 211 16.32 30.31 -3.68
C THR A 211 16.54 30.94 -2.32
N HIS A 212 17.59 30.54 -1.64
CA HIS A 212 18.12 31.21 -0.48
C HIS A 212 19.45 31.90 -0.79
N TYR A 213 19.92 31.81 -2.05
CA TYR A 213 21.10 32.52 -2.54
C TYR A 213 20.66 33.85 -3.14
N ILE A 214 21.03 34.94 -2.49
CA ILE A 214 20.58 36.31 -2.85
C ILE A 214 21.14 36.72 -4.21
N GLU A 215 22.38 36.32 -4.54
CA GLU A 215 23.00 36.58 -5.84
C GLU A 215 22.23 35.97 -7.01
N GLU A 216 21.60 34.81 -6.79
CA GLU A 216 20.75 34.20 -7.80
C GLU A 216 19.46 34.99 -8.01
N ALA A 217 18.82 35.44 -6.92
CA ALA A 217 17.62 36.23 -6.97
C ALA A 217 17.81 37.56 -7.74
N ARG A 218 19.03 38.10 -7.72
CA ARG A 218 19.37 39.32 -8.47
C ARG A 218 19.28 39.18 -9.99
N GLN A 219 19.35 37.93 -10.51
CA GLN A 219 19.21 37.67 -11.94
C GLN A 219 17.75 37.52 -12.39
N ALA A 220 16.80 37.50 -11.46
CA ALA A 220 15.37 37.43 -11.76
C ALA A 220 14.85 38.80 -12.22
N ASN A 221 13.76 38.79 -13.02
CA ASN A 221 13.10 40.01 -13.47
C ASN A 221 12.34 40.67 -12.31
N VAL A 222 11.70 39.88 -11.47
CA VAL A 222 10.96 40.30 -10.28
C VAL A 222 11.37 39.44 -9.10
N VAL A 223 11.49 40.04 -7.92
CA VAL A 223 11.82 39.33 -6.68
C VAL A 223 10.68 39.53 -5.68
N GLY A 224 10.21 38.43 -5.11
CA GLY A 224 9.31 38.39 -3.97
C GLY A 224 10.07 38.00 -2.70
N LEU A 225 10.05 38.89 -1.71
CA LEU A 225 10.73 38.68 -0.42
C LEU A 225 9.71 38.16 0.60
N MET A 226 9.86 36.90 1.04
CA MET A 226 8.88 36.22 1.88
C MET A 226 9.43 35.97 3.29
N ARG A 227 8.62 36.26 4.33
CA ARG A 227 8.91 35.96 5.74
C ARG A 227 7.64 35.66 6.52
N ASN A 228 7.68 34.64 7.39
CA ASN A 228 6.56 34.27 8.29
C ASN A 228 5.19 34.14 7.56
N GLY A 229 5.20 33.62 6.34
CA GLY A 229 3.97 33.40 5.56
C GLY A 229 3.42 34.64 4.85
N ASN A 230 4.10 35.79 4.95
CA ASN A 230 3.74 37.05 4.31
C ASN A 230 4.77 37.42 3.24
N LEU A 231 4.35 38.16 2.22
CA LEU A 231 5.23 38.80 1.25
C LEU A 231 5.56 40.23 1.75
N LEU A 232 6.86 40.47 1.96
CA LEU A 232 7.34 41.78 2.47
C LEU A 232 7.50 42.82 1.37
N ALA A 233 8.01 42.38 0.21
CA ALA A 233 8.20 43.25 -0.97
C ALA A 233 8.08 42.40 -2.25
N GLU A 234 7.60 43.03 -3.33
CA GLU A 234 7.46 42.46 -4.66
C GLU A 234 7.80 43.54 -5.71
N SER A 235 9.01 43.46 -6.27
CA SER A 235 9.48 44.45 -7.26
C SER A 235 10.73 43.94 -7.99
N PRO A 236 11.17 44.54 -9.09
CA PRO A 236 12.49 44.28 -9.68
C PRO A 236 13.61 44.48 -8.65
N PRO A 237 14.67 43.64 -8.67
CA PRO A 237 15.77 43.70 -7.68
C PRO A 237 16.37 45.09 -7.52
N ASP A 238 16.61 45.80 -8.62
CA ASP A 238 17.19 47.16 -8.61
C ASP A 238 16.25 48.16 -7.96
N THR A 239 14.96 48.01 -8.09
CA THR A 239 13.96 48.88 -7.45
C THR A 239 13.92 48.64 -5.93
N VAL A 240 13.98 47.37 -5.49
CA VAL A 240 14.06 47.07 -4.07
C VAL A 240 15.32 47.69 -3.43
N MET A 241 16.47 47.58 -4.08
CA MET A 241 17.72 48.15 -3.58
C MET A 241 17.65 49.69 -3.51
N LYS A 242 17.07 50.35 -4.51
CA LYS A 242 16.90 51.82 -4.53
C LYS A 242 15.96 52.31 -3.43
N LEU A 243 14.81 51.65 -3.24
CA LEU A 243 13.81 52.00 -2.21
C LEU A 243 14.40 51.96 -0.79
N HIS A 244 15.30 51.03 -0.54
CA HIS A 244 15.94 50.88 0.77
C HIS A 244 17.36 51.48 0.85
N SER A 245 17.73 52.30 -0.15
CA SER A 245 19.06 52.95 -0.21
C SER A 245 20.23 51.98 0.06
N SER A 246 20.09 50.72 -0.40
CA SER A 246 21.01 49.63 -0.12
C SER A 246 21.89 49.32 -1.33
N THR A 247 23.15 49.05 -1.10
CA THR A 247 24.10 48.65 -2.15
C THR A 247 23.95 47.18 -2.58
N THR A 248 23.35 46.36 -1.71
CA THR A 248 23.14 44.93 -1.95
C THR A 248 21.70 44.53 -1.63
N LEU A 249 21.16 43.56 -2.35
CA LEU A 249 19.82 43.01 -2.12
C LEU A 249 19.70 42.34 -0.72
N GLU A 250 20.83 41.85 -0.19
CA GLU A 250 20.94 41.26 1.14
C GLU A 250 20.66 42.27 2.24
N HIS A 251 21.29 43.43 2.13
CA HIS A 251 21.09 44.49 3.10
C HIS A 251 19.64 45.08 3.04
N ALA A 252 19.08 45.21 1.85
CA ALA A 252 17.67 45.61 1.67
C ALA A 252 16.71 44.57 2.33
N PHE A 253 16.97 43.30 2.17
CA PHE A 253 16.18 42.24 2.78
C PHE A 253 16.28 42.26 4.32
N LEU A 254 17.48 42.46 4.89
CA LEU A 254 17.67 42.60 6.33
C LEU A 254 16.88 43.77 6.90
N GLN A 255 16.92 44.96 6.26
CA GLN A 255 16.16 46.12 6.68
C GLN A 255 14.64 45.89 6.66
N LEU A 256 14.14 45.19 5.62
CA LEU A 256 12.73 44.80 5.54
C LEU A 256 12.34 43.82 6.65
N CYS A 257 13.21 42.89 7.00
CA CYS A 257 12.99 42.00 8.10
C CYS A 257 12.92 42.68 9.45
N GLU A 258 13.84 43.60 9.72
CA GLU A 258 13.87 44.42 10.97
C GLU A 258 12.64 45.31 11.12
N SER A 259 12.23 45.98 10.05
CA SER A 259 11.04 46.82 10.06
C SER A 259 9.74 46.02 10.27
N SER A 260 9.68 44.79 9.73
CA SER A 260 8.57 43.89 9.96
C SER A 260 8.49 43.42 11.41
N ASP A 261 9.62 43.11 12.07
CA ASP A 261 9.67 42.71 13.47
C ASP A 261 9.25 43.83 14.42
N GLN A 262 9.68 45.07 14.15
CA GLN A 262 9.30 46.24 14.94
C GLN A 262 7.79 46.54 14.84
N ASN A 263 7.18 46.35 13.68
CA ASN A 263 5.74 46.53 13.50
C ASN A 263 4.93 45.38 14.16
N GLY A 264 5.47 44.16 14.24
CA GLY A 264 4.87 43.03 14.96
C GLY A 264 4.89 43.23 16.50
N LEU A 265 5.93 43.85 17.05
CA LEU A 265 6.05 44.18 18.47
C LEU A 265 5.08 45.27 18.93
N LYS A 266 4.74 46.24 18.07
CA LYS A 266 3.77 47.31 18.37
C LYS A 266 2.31 46.85 18.42
N GLN A 267 1.97 45.69 17.84
CA GLN A 267 0.62 45.14 17.90
C GLN A 267 0.41 44.18 19.09
N GLY A 268 1.45 43.85 19.84
CA GLY A 268 1.42 42.86 20.97
C GLY A 268 1.27 43.48 22.35
N THR A 269 1.26 44.80 22.53
CA THR A 269 1.12 45.49 23.84
C THR A 269 -0.07 46.41 23.84
N SER A 270 -1.26 45.87 24.12
CA SER A 270 -2.40 46.63 24.62
C SER A 270 -2.81 46.11 25.98
N PRO A 271 -2.80 46.91 27.05
CA PRO A 271 -3.33 46.52 28.35
C PRO A 271 -4.87 46.52 28.30
N GLN A 272 -5.45 45.60 29.01
CA GLN A 272 -6.89 45.49 29.28
C GLN A 272 -7.42 46.74 29.98
N GLY A 273 -8.59 47.23 29.57
CA GLY A 273 -9.44 48.00 30.41
C GLY A 273 -10.23 49.11 29.76
N GLY A 274 -11.55 48.95 29.62
CA GLY A 274 -12.57 49.98 29.65
C GLY A 274 -13.28 50.31 28.33
N PRO A 275 -14.62 50.38 28.32
CA PRO A 275 -15.40 50.75 27.15
C PRO A 275 -15.62 52.26 27.12
N LEU A 276 -15.57 52.86 25.92
CA LEU A 276 -16.41 54.04 25.57
C LEU A 276 -16.18 54.52 24.13
N GLU A 277 -17.24 54.55 23.43
CA GLU A 277 -17.77 55.44 22.39
C GLU A 277 -16.86 56.41 21.60
N ASN A 278 -17.26 56.47 20.37
CA ASN A 278 -17.21 57.56 19.39
C ASN A 278 -16.13 57.58 18.31
N SER A 279 -16.66 57.27 17.16
CA SER A 279 -16.33 57.76 15.82
C SER A 279 -15.49 59.04 15.76
N GLN A 280 -14.32 58.93 15.17
CA GLN A 280 -13.81 59.99 14.28
C GLN A 280 -12.82 59.41 13.28
N SER A 281 -13.10 59.65 12.01
CA SER A 281 -12.29 59.42 10.84
C SER A 281 -10.91 60.10 10.99
N PHE A 282 -9.84 59.28 10.97
CA PHE A 282 -8.48 59.78 10.82
C PHE A 282 -8.05 59.61 9.37
N ASP A 283 -7.93 60.72 8.73
CA ASP A 283 -7.36 60.98 7.41
C ASP A 283 -5.92 60.48 7.37
N SER A 284 -5.64 59.46 6.58
CA SER A 284 -4.28 58.97 6.32
C SER A 284 -3.76 59.57 5.01
N SER A 285 -3.33 60.79 5.09
CA SER A 285 -2.47 61.40 4.09
C SER A 285 -1.01 61.21 4.48
N ARG A 286 -0.36 60.19 3.93
CA ARG A 286 1.08 60.01 3.62
C ARG A 286 1.43 58.56 3.33
N ASP A 287 1.11 58.13 2.13
CA ASP A 287 1.78 56.99 1.47
C ASP A 287 1.74 57.25 -0.05
N GLU A 288 2.49 58.26 -0.45
CA GLU A 288 2.85 58.47 -1.85
C GLU A 288 4.11 57.62 -2.12
N GLY A 289 3.99 56.52 -2.84
CA GLY A 289 5.17 55.82 -3.31
C GLY A 289 5.06 54.38 -3.79
N LEU A 290 3.88 53.74 -3.77
CA LEU A 290 3.71 52.44 -4.38
C LEU A 290 2.50 52.51 -5.33
N PRO A 291 2.62 52.08 -6.60
CA PRO A 291 1.45 51.93 -7.46
C PRO A 291 0.60 50.80 -6.90
N ILE A 292 -0.44 51.18 -6.18
CA ILE A 292 -1.51 50.24 -5.78
C ILE A 292 -2.19 49.82 -7.08
N LEU A 293 -1.80 48.69 -7.62
CA LEU A 293 -2.54 48.00 -8.66
C LEU A 293 -3.97 47.84 -8.15
N SER A 294 -4.89 48.56 -8.79
CA SER A 294 -6.30 48.67 -8.46
C SER A 294 -6.91 47.36 -7.92
N ARG A 295 -7.65 47.49 -6.80
CA ARG A 295 -8.56 46.46 -6.26
C ARG A 295 -9.73 46.27 -7.23
N GLU A 296 -9.47 45.76 -8.42
CA GLU A 296 -10.53 45.24 -9.26
C GLU A 296 -10.93 43.86 -8.72
N ALA A 297 -12.19 43.76 -8.38
CA ALA A 297 -12.84 42.51 -8.05
C ALA A 297 -12.70 41.58 -9.27
N VAL A 298 -11.69 40.68 -9.25
CA VAL A 298 -11.55 39.66 -10.27
C VAL A 298 -12.73 38.72 -10.08
N GLU A 299 -13.71 38.76 -10.98
CA GLU A 299 -14.73 37.73 -11.06
C GLU A 299 -14.04 36.38 -11.30
N VAL A 300 -13.94 35.59 -10.22
CA VAL A 300 -13.47 34.20 -10.33
C VAL A 300 -14.47 33.47 -11.22
N PRO A 301 -14.05 32.88 -12.34
CA PRO A 301 -14.96 32.12 -13.18
C PRO A 301 -15.67 31.08 -12.33
N LYS A 302 -16.96 31.26 -12.07
CA LYS A 302 -17.78 30.26 -11.38
C LYS A 302 -17.70 29.00 -12.23
N CYS A 303 -17.34 27.88 -11.61
CA CYS A 303 -17.15 26.59 -12.26
C CYS A 303 -18.51 26.07 -12.76
N THR A 304 -19.00 26.61 -13.86
CA THR A 304 -20.16 26.14 -14.64
C THR A 304 -19.76 25.09 -15.67
N ALA A 305 -18.59 24.45 -15.48
CA ALA A 305 -18.14 23.40 -16.39
C ALA A 305 -19.23 22.30 -16.47
N ASP A 306 -19.72 22.10 -17.66
CA ASP A 306 -20.68 21.07 -18.02
C ASP A 306 -20.28 19.73 -17.37
N TRP A 307 -21.24 19.02 -16.76
CA TRP A 307 -20.98 17.72 -16.14
C TRP A 307 -20.31 16.73 -17.11
N LYS A 308 -20.57 16.84 -18.43
CA LYS A 308 -19.93 16.06 -19.49
C LYS A 308 -18.42 16.37 -19.60
N MET A 309 -18.02 17.61 -19.44
CA MET A 309 -16.59 17.98 -19.42
C MET A 309 -15.92 17.47 -18.15
N ARG A 310 -16.55 17.55 -16.98
CA ARG A 310 -16.04 16.96 -15.74
C ARG A 310 -15.90 15.44 -15.85
N ALA A 311 -16.91 14.75 -16.42
CA ALA A 311 -16.87 13.31 -16.62
C ALA A 311 -15.74 12.89 -17.57
N LYS A 312 -15.52 13.63 -18.68
CA LYS A 312 -14.44 13.36 -19.63
C LYS A 312 -13.04 13.50 -19.01
N HIS A 313 -12.85 14.45 -18.10
CA HIS A 313 -11.58 14.63 -17.38
C HIS A 313 -11.39 13.68 -16.19
N MET A 314 -12.48 13.07 -15.70
CA MET A 314 -12.42 12.02 -14.67
C MET A 314 -12.10 10.64 -15.23
N LEU A 315 -12.24 10.41 -16.55
CA LEU A 315 -11.93 9.13 -17.15
C LEU A 315 -10.41 8.88 -17.15
N PRO A 316 -9.96 7.73 -16.63
CA PRO A 316 -8.54 7.40 -16.56
C PRO A 316 -7.95 7.25 -17.97
N LYS A 317 -6.78 7.86 -18.19
CA LYS A 317 -6.07 7.81 -19.48
C LYS A 317 -5.27 6.51 -19.56
N PRO A 318 -5.53 5.60 -20.50
CA PRO A 318 -4.85 4.30 -20.56
C PRO A 318 -3.33 4.43 -20.78
N ARG A 319 -2.88 5.49 -21.43
CA ARG A 319 -1.46 5.80 -21.62
C ARG A 319 -0.73 6.04 -20.30
N ILE A 320 -1.34 6.77 -19.37
CA ILE A 320 -0.76 7.06 -18.05
C ILE A 320 -0.71 5.77 -17.23
N ILE A 321 -1.79 4.98 -17.25
CA ILE A 321 -1.82 3.67 -16.58
C ILE A 321 -0.70 2.77 -17.13
N ALA A 322 -0.51 2.71 -18.45
CA ALA A 322 0.56 1.93 -19.07
C ALA A 322 1.95 2.44 -18.66
N ALA A 323 2.17 3.77 -18.58
CA ALA A 323 3.43 4.35 -18.14
C ALA A 323 3.77 3.97 -16.69
N LEU A 324 2.79 4.03 -15.78
CA LEU A 324 2.93 3.64 -14.39
C LEU A 324 3.12 2.12 -14.22
N PHE A 325 2.42 1.33 -15.00
CA PHE A 325 2.59 -0.13 -15.05
C PHE A 325 4.03 -0.50 -15.45
N ILE A 326 4.52 0.07 -16.56
CA ILE A 326 5.89 -0.17 -17.05
C ILE A 326 6.92 0.29 -16.00
N LYS A 327 6.68 1.43 -15.33
CA LYS A 327 7.51 1.92 -14.21
C LYS A 327 7.64 0.83 -13.13
N THR A 328 6.54 0.26 -12.68
CA THR A 328 6.52 -0.75 -11.61
C THR A 328 7.23 -2.03 -12.05
N MET A 329 6.97 -2.52 -13.26
CA MET A 329 7.64 -3.72 -13.81
C MET A 329 9.15 -3.50 -13.96
N LEU A 330 9.57 -2.32 -14.41
CA LEU A 330 10.99 -1.98 -14.56
C LEU A 330 11.70 -1.90 -13.19
N ARG A 331 11.04 -1.29 -12.19
CA ARG A 331 11.54 -1.23 -10.80
C ARG A 331 11.75 -2.64 -10.25
N MET A 332 10.78 -3.52 -10.38
CA MET A 332 10.89 -4.92 -9.95
C MET A 332 12.04 -5.66 -10.64
N LYS A 333 12.17 -5.52 -11.97
CA LYS A 333 13.27 -6.14 -12.73
C LYS A 333 14.64 -5.69 -12.23
N ARG A 334 14.77 -4.45 -11.74
CA ARG A 334 16.03 -3.89 -11.25
C ARG A 334 16.36 -4.22 -9.79
N MET A 335 15.44 -4.90 -9.09
CA MET A 335 15.63 -5.39 -7.73
C MET A 335 15.55 -6.93 -7.68
N PRO A 336 16.53 -7.66 -8.27
CA PRO A 336 16.43 -9.11 -8.43
C PRO A 336 16.34 -9.87 -7.10
N GLY A 337 16.99 -9.39 -6.04
CA GLY A 337 16.90 -9.99 -4.71
C GLY A 337 15.48 -9.92 -4.13
N SER A 338 14.85 -8.76 -4.21
CA SER A 338 13.45 -8.58 -3.78
C SER A 338 12.48 -9.41 -4.64
N LEU A 339 12.72 -9.46 -5.95
CA LEU A 339 11.93 -10.25 -6.88
C LEU A 339 12.00 -11.76 -6.55
N CYS A 340 13.21 -12.28 -6.33
CA CYS A 340 13.43 -13.67 -5.96
C CYS A 340 12.73 -14.01 -4.64
N PHE A 341 12.91 -13.17 -3.62
CA PHE A 341 12.25 -13.35 -2.33
C PHE A 341 10.73 -13.35 -2.45
N GLN A 342 10.18 -12.43 -3.24
CA GLN A 342 8.75 -12.26 -3.44
C GLN A 342 8.08 -13.50 -4.07
N PHE A 343 8.75 -14.20 -4.99
CA PHE A 343 8.22 -15.41 -5.62
C PHE A 343 8.55 -16.69 -4.87
N LEU A 344 9.67 -16.74 -4.17
CA LEU A 344 10.08 -17.93 -3.42
C LEU A 344 9.34 -18.06 -2.09
N LEU A 345 9.05 -16.93 -1.42
CA LEU A 345 8.42 -16.93 -0.09
C LEU A 345 7.07 -17.67 -0.04
N PRO A 346 6.10 -17.44 -0.93
CA PRO A 346 4.82 -18.14 -0.91
C PRO A 346 4.98 -19.65 -1.16
N VAL A 347 5.95 -20.05 -1.99
CA VAL A 347 6.26 -21.47 -2.24
C VAL A 347 6.83 -22.13 -1.00
N ILE A 348 7.76 -21.46 -0.32
CA ILE A 348 8.32 -21.97 0.95
C ILE A 348 7.22 -22.10 2.01
N GLN A 349 6.37 -21.08 2.15
CA GLN A 349 5.29 -21.07 3.14
C GLN A 349 4.31 -22.23 2.92
N ILE A 350 3.84 -22.45 1.70
CA ILE A 350 2.91 -23.54 1.41
C ILE A 350 3.58 -24.90 1.53
N SER A 351 4.85 -25.01 1.12
CA SER A 351 5.63 -26.26 1.27
C SER A 351 5.81 -26.62 2.74
N LEU A 352 6.13 -25.64 3.60
CA LEU A 352 6.24 -25.86 5.05
C LEU A 352 4.90 -26.30 5.65
N ILE A 353 3.78 -25.70 5.23
CA ILE A 353 2.45 -26.12 5.70
C ILE A 353 2.18 -27.56 5.29
N CYS A 354 2.41 -27.92 4.02
CA CYS A 354 2.15 -29.28 3.55
C CYS A 354 3.10 -30.34 4.16
N LEU A 355 4.32 -29.96 4.55
CA LEU A 355 5.29 -30.87 5.16
C LEU A 355 5.12 -31.00 6.68
N CYS A 356 4.79 -29.90 7.36
CA CYS A 356 4.76 -29.86 8.83
C CYS A 356 3.39 -30.10 9.42
N VAL A 357 2.32 -29.86 8.65
CA VAL A 357 0.94 -29.97 9.16
C VAL A 357 0.31 -31.29 8.71
N GLY A 358 -0.14 -32.12 9.67
CA GLY A 358 -1.07 -33.20 9.40
C GLY A 358 -0.46 -34.58 9.13
N GLY A 359 0.84 -34.77 9.27
CA GLY A 359 1.41 -36.11 9.29
C GLY A 359 1.09 -36.85 10.61
N ASP A 360 0.87 -38.16 10.54
CA ASP A 360 0.76 -38.96 11.76
C ASP A 360 2.06 -38.83 12.57
N PRO A 361 1.96 -38.52 13.89
CA PRO A 361 3.12 -38.50 14.77
C PRO A 361 3.88 -39.82 14.72
N ARG A 362 5.20 -39.77 14.64
CA ARG A 362 6.07 -40.98 14.58
C ARG A 362 6.99 -41.04 15.77
N GLY A 363 7.34 -42.28 16.18
CA GLY A 363 8.30 -42.52 17.26
C GLY A 363 7.78 -42.11 18.64
N ILE A 364 6.48 -42.15 18.84
CA ILE A 364 5.85 -41.85 20.15
C ILE A 364 6.15 -42.98 21.13
N GLN A 365 6.86 -42.66 22.21
CA GLN A 365 7.19 -43.62 23.26
C GLN A 365 5.99 -43.85 24.17
N VAL A 366 5.57 -45.10 24.28
CA VAL A 366 4.50 -45.56 25.17
C VAL A 366 5.01 -46.68 26.04
N ALA A 367 4.84 -46.54 27.35
CA ALA A 367 5.23 -47.59 28.30
C ALA A 367 4.23 -48.76 28.24
N VAL A 368 4.72 -49.96 28.21
CA VAL A 368 3.91 -51.20 28.19
C VAL A 368 4.15 -52.00 29.47
N VAL A 369 3.11 -52.16 30.25
CA VAL A 369 3.09 -52.98 31.45
C VAL A 369 2.33 -54.27 31.12
N ASN A 370 3.06 -55.33 30.86
CA ASN A 370 2.44 -56.61 30.53
C ASN A 370 2.73 -57.63 31.64
N ASN A 371 1.72 -57.91 32.49
CA ASN A 371 1.83 -58.89 33.58
C ASN A 371 1.51 -60.31 33.13
N GLU A 372 1.17 -60.52 31.85
CA GLU A 372 0.85 -61.85 31.32
C GLU A 372 2.11 -62.63 30.96
N THR A 373 2.34 -63.74 31.62
CA THR A 373 3.55 -64.55 31.49
C THR A 373 3.44 -65.73 30.46
N SER A 374 2.23 -66.02 29.97
CA SER A 374 1.97 -67.09 29.00
C SER A 374 2.69 -66.85 27.67
N PRO A 375 3.34 -67.90 27.09
CA PRO A 375 4.05 -67.79 25.82
C PRO A 375 3.13 -67.53 24.60
N SER A 376 1.88 -67.93 24.65
CA SER A 376 0.86 -67.73 23.60
C SER A 376 -0.18 -66.72 24.01
N SER A 377 0.25 -65.60 24.61
CA SER A 377 -0.63 -64.57 25.15
C SER A 377 -1.21 -63.65 24.06
N TYR A 378 -2.48 -63.29 24.22
CA TYR A 378 -3.14 -62.37 23.34
C TYR A 378 -2.57 -60.94 23.49
N SER A 379 -2.04 -60.61 24.66
CA SER A 379 -1.34 -59.36 24.89
C SER A 379 -0.14 -59.19 23.95
N LYS A 380 0.71 -60.21 23.83
CA LYS A 380 1.85 -60.17 22.89
C LYS A 380 1.43 -60.15 21.43
N ALA A 381 0.35 -60.86 21.07
CA ALA A 381 -0.17 -60.84 19.72
C ALA A 381 -0.76 -59.48 19.34
N LEU A 382 -1.46 -58.80 20.26
CA LEU A 382 -1.98 -57.43 20.06
C LEU A 382 -0.83 -56.42 19.97
N LEU A 383 0.16 -56.50 20.83
CA LEU A 383 1.35 -55.64 20.78
C LEU A 383 2.17 -55.80 19.49
N ALA A 384 2.23 -57.04 18.94
CA ALA A 384 2.92 -57.31 17.66
C ALA A 384 2.20 -56.70 16.44
N ILE A 385 0.88 -56.50 16.52
CA ILE A 385 0.07 -55.85 15.47
C ILE A 385 0.15 -54.33 15.55
N LEU A 386 0.46 -53.80 16.73
CA LEU A 386 0.55 -52.34 16.92
C LEU A 386 1.70 -51.76 16.11
N ASP A 387 1.43 -50.71 15.36
CA ASP A 387 2.38 -50.07 14.44
C ASP A 387 3.60 -49.51 15.17
N ASN A 388 4.73 -50.19 15.09
CA ASN A 388 5.99 -49.80 15.71
C ASN A 388 6.64 -48.56 15.09
N SER A 389 6.20 -48.15 13.91
CA SER A 389 6.72 -46.92 13.26
C SER A 389 6.14 -45.67 13.89
N SER A 390 4.90 -45.74 14.31
CA SER A 390 4.20 -44.63 14.98
C SER A 390 4.36 -44.66 16.49
N ILE A 391 4.31 -45.89 17.09
CA ILE A 391 4.30 -46.11 18.54
C ILE A 391 5.49 -46.98 18.95
N MET A 392 6.46 -46.38 19.63
CA MET A 392 7.58 -47.13 20.22
C MET A 392 7.16 -47.72 21.58
N GLN A 393 7.04 -49.04 21.61
CA GLN A 393 6.66 -49.76 22.80
C GLN A 393 7.87 -49.99 23.71
N VAL A 394 7.81 -49.49 24.95
CA VAL A 394 8.87 -49.65 25.96
C VAL A 394 8.34 -50.55 27.09
N PRO A 395 8.76 -51.83 27.21
CA PRO A 395 8.32 -52.72 28.26
C PRO A 395 8.92 -52.30 29.62
N LEU A 396 8.07 -52.03 30.60
CA LEU A 396 8.47 -51.57 31.92
C LEU A 396 7.62 -52.22 33.03
N SER A 397 8.11 -52.16 34.27
CA SER A 397 7.33 -52.48 35.45
C SER A 397 6.34 -51.34 35.73
N HIS A 398 5.24 -51.66 36.43
CA HIS A 398 4.14 -50.72 36.73
C HIS A 398 4.66 -49.37 37.28
N ASP A 399 5.47 -49.43 38.36
CA ASP A 399 5.93 -48.23 39.04
C ASP A 399 6.81 -47.34 38.18
N LYS A 400 7.73 -47.94 37.38
CA LYS A 400 8.62 -47.23 36.46
C LYS A 400 7.87 -46.64 35.28
N ALA A 401 6.81 -47.31 34.80
CA ALA A 401 5.99 -46.81 33.70
C ALA A 401 5.26 -45.53 34.09
N PHE A 402 4.63 -45.49 35.26
CA PHE A 402 3.94 -44.31 35.77
C PHE A 402 4.91 -43.20 36.15
N GLU A 403 6.05 -43.53 36.79
CA GLU A 403 7.10 -42.57 37.07
C GLU A 403 7.62 -41.88 35.81
N GLY A 404 7.82 -42.63 34.73
CA GLY A 404 8.24 -42.10 33.44
C GLY A 404 7.20 -41.20 32.76
N VAL A 405 5.89 -41.53 32.89
CA VAL A 405 4.84 -40.62 32.41
C VAL A 405 4.78 -39.33 33.23
N TYR A 406 4.94 -39.39 34.55
CA TYR A 406 5.02 -38.21 35.40
C TYR A 406 6.25 -37.33 35.13
N LYS A 407 7.37 -37.96 34.68
CA LYS A 407 8.56 -37.24 34.26
C LYS A 407 8.48 -36.68 32.83
N GLY A 408 7.47 -37.14 32.03
CA GLY A 408 7.30 -36.74 30.66
C GLY A 408 8.10 -37.58 29.64
N ASP A 409 8.65 -38.72 30.04
CA ASP A 409 9.41 -39.62 29.17
C ASP A 409 8.50 -40.41 28.21
N TYR A 410 7.26 -40.70 28.63
CA TYR A 410 6.26 -41.46 27.88
C TYR A 410 4.93 -40.74 27.77
N TRP A 411 4.26 -40.93 26.64
CA TRP A 411 2.95 -40.34 26.36
C TRP A 411 1.75 -41.12 26.90
N GLY A 412 2.01 -42.27 27.49
CA GLY A 412 0.98 -43.06 28.12
C GLY A 412 1.49 -44.42 28.57
N VAL A 413 0.61 -45.17 29.26
CA VAL A 413 0.84 -46.50 29.72
C VAL A 413 -0.24 -47.42 29.15
N LEU A 414 0.19 -48.55 28.57
CA LEU A 414 -0.67 -49.66 28.16
C LEU A 414 -0.50 -50.79 29.20
N GLY A 415 -1.56 -51.14 29.92
CA GLY A 415 -1.55 -52.15 30.94
C GLY A 415 -2.34 -53.42 30.53
N PHE A 416 -1.74 -54.57 30.72
CA PHE A 416 -2.37 -55.87 30.54
C PHE A 416 -2.34 -56.65 31.87
N GLY A 417 -3.51 -57.18 32.28
CA GLY A 417 -3.64 -57.98 33.46
C GLY A 417 -3.03 -59.39 33.33
N GLU A 418 -2.74 -60.07 34.44
CA GLU A 418 -2.13 -61.40 34.46
C GLU A 418 -2.92 -62.46 33.69
N ASN A 419 -4.25 -62.40 33.73
CA ASN A 419 -5.16 -63.30 33.07
C ASN A 419 -5.89 -62.75 31.85
N PHE A 420 -5.31 -61.77 31.19
CA PHE A 420 -5.92 -61.02 30.07
C PHE A 420 -6.48 -61.95 28.98
N THR A 421 -5.70 -62.89 28.49
CA THR A 421 -6.13 -63.88 27.46
C THR A 421 -7.33 -64.70 27.91
N SER A 422 -7.35 -65.20 29.16
CA SER A 422 -8.45 -66.00 29.67
C SER A 422 -9.74 -65.21 29.79
N TYR A 423 -9.64 -63.98 30.33
CA TYR A 423 -10.80 -63.11 30.51
C TYR A 423 -11.31 -62.59 29.17
N LEU A 424 -10.44 -62.25 28.24
CA LEU A 424 -10.85 -61.84 26.91
C LEU A 424 -11.57 -62.97 26.16
N ASN A 425 -11.09 -64.21 26.24
CA ASN A 425 -11.80 -65.35 25.68
C ASN A 425 -13.18 -65.60 26.33
N LYS A 426 -13.28 -65.48 27.66
CA LYS A 426 -14.56 -65.60 28.37
C LYS A 426 -15.53 -64.49 27.91
N ARG A 427 -15.05 -63.27 27.76
CA ARG A 427 -15.84 -62.13 27.27
C ARG A 427 -16.37 -62.33 25.86
N MET A 428 -15.60 -62.97 24.98
CA MET A 428 -16.00 -63.22 23.61
C MET A 428 -16.98 -64.42 23.44
N VAL A 429 -16.95 -65.38 24.34
CA VAL A 429 -17.72 -66.63 24.21
C VAL A 429 -18.96 -66.67 25.12
N GLN A 430 -18.93 -66.05 26.29
CA GLN A 430 -20.01 -66.14 27.28
C GLN A 430 -21.09 -65.10 27.06
N LYS A 431 -22.38 -65.49 27.10
CA LYS A 431 -23.53 -64.57 26.98
C LYS A 431 -23.72 -63.65 28.17
N THR A 432 -23.30 -64.06 29.36
CA THR A 432 -23.38 -63.27 30.60
C THR A 432 -22.00 -63.20 31.27
N VAL A 433 -21.47 -62.00 31.44
CA VAL A 433 -20.10 -61.76 31.90
C VAL A 433 -20.12 -60.88 33.15
N SER A 434 -19.39 -61.26 34.18
CA SER A 434 -19.23 -60.44 35.38
C SER A 434 -18.33 -59.20 35.09
N ARG A 435 -18.51 -58.14 35.82
CA ARG A 435 -17.73 -56.91 35.67
C ARG A 435 -16.21 -57.14 35.82
N ALA A 436 -15.82 -58.05 36.73
CA ALA A 436 -14.42 -58.41 36.94
C ALA A 436 -13.79 -59.08 35.72
N VAL A 437 -14.55 -59.89 34.93
CA VAL A 437 -14.08 -60.49 33.68
C VAL A 437 -13.97 -59.46 32.55
N VAL A 438 -14.87 -58.46 32.54
CA VAL A 438 -14.81 -57.37 31.59
C VAL A 438 -13.57 -56.53 31.84
N ASP A 439 -13.33 -56.13 33.10
CA ASP A 439 -12.18 -55.29 33.46
C ASP A 439 -10.86 -56.06 33.24
N GLY A 440 -10.73 -57.32 33.65
CA GLY A 440 -9.51 -58.09 33.47
C GLY A 440 -9.22 -58.52 32.01
N GLY A 441 -10.26 -58.53 31.14
CA GLY A 441 -10.14 -58.75 29.70
C GLY A 441 -10.06 -57.47 28.88
N SER A 442 -9.88 -56.32 29.52
CA SER A 442 -9.73 -55.00 28.85
C SER A 442 -8.26 -54.59 28.88
N VAL A 443 -7.83 -53.89 27.84
CA VAL A 443 -6.56 -53.17 27.84
C VAL A 443 -6.75 -51.86 28.60
N HIS A 444 -6.01 -51.67 29.68
CA HIS A 444 -6.03 -50.44 30.44
C HIS A 444 -5.09 -49.44 29.82
N VAL A 445 -5.62 -48.23 29.51
CA VAL A 445 -4.87 -47.21 28.80
C VAL A 445 -4.92 -45.92 29.60
N TRP A 446 -3.74 -45.45 30.04
CA TRP A 446 -3.56 -44.15 30.68
C TRP A 446 -2.77 -43.26 29.72
N LEU A 447 -3.38 -42.16 29.26
CA LEU A 447 -2.77 -41.30 28.27
C LEU A 447 -2.50 -39.90 28.86
N ASP A 448 -1.38 -39.35 28.48
CA ASP A 448 -1.14 -37.94 28.65
C ASP A 448 -1.99 -37.17 27.61
N GLN A 449 -2.96 -36.39 28.11
CA GLN A 449 -3.89 -35.59 27.28
C GLN A 449 -3.45 -34.15 27.13
N THR A 450 -2.26 -33.77 27.56
CA THR A 450 -1.74 -32.40 27.34
C THR A 450 -1.60 -32.08 25.86
N ASN A 451 -1.27 -33.07 25.02
CA ASN A 451 -1.33 -32.98 23.58
C ASN A 451 -2.47 -33.87 23.03
N GLN A 452 -3.59 -33.21 22.77
CA GLN A 452 -4.82 -33.88 22.32
C GLN A 452 -4.64 -34.61 20.98
N GLN A 453 -3.78 -34.13 20.08
CA GLN A 453 -3.52 -34.77 18.78
C GLN A 453 -2.83 -36.13 18.96
N ILE A 454 -1.83 -36.20 19.82
CA ILE A 454 -1.12 -37.43 20.13
C ILE A 454 -2.05 -38.43 20.84
N ALA A 455 -2.84 -37.96 21.80
CA ALA A 455 -3.77 -38.81 22.53
C ALA A 455 -4.84 -39.43 21.63
N LEU A 456 -5.44 -38.63 20.71
CA LEU A 456 -6.42 -39.12 19.73
C LEU A 456 -5.79 -40.10 18.74
N MET A 457 -4.56 -39.85 18.27
CA MET A 457 -3.85 -40.75 17.39
C MET A 457 -3.58 -42.11 18.08
N LEU A 458 -3.10 -42.08 19.34
CA LEU A 458 -2.88 -43.32 20.12
C LEU A 458 -4.17 -44.11 20.29
N GLN A 459 -5.30 -43.46 20.60
CA GLN A 459 -6.60 -44.11 20.69
C GLN A 459 -7.02 -44.76 19.38
N LYS A 460 -6.87 -44.02 18.25
CA LYS A 460 -7.18 -44.51 16.91
C LYS A 460 -6.34 -45.73 16.55
N LYS A 461 -5.02 -45.67 16.69
CA LYS A 461 -4.08 -46.74 16.38
C LYS A 461 -4.30 -47.97 17.25
N LEU A 462 -4.62 -47.77 18.53
CA LEU A 462 -4.94 -48.88 19.44
C LEU A 462 -6.24 -49.58 19.03
N HIS A 463 -7.25 -48.82 18.62
CA HIS A 463 -8.53 -49.35 18.13
C HIS A 463 -8.33 -50.15 16.82
N GLU A 464 -7.60 -49.60 15.84
CA GLU A 464 -7.24 -50.30 14.59
C GLU A 464 -6.48 -51.58 14.85
N ALA A 465 -5.49 -51.57 15.76
CA ALA A 465 -4.73 -52.76 16.15
C ALA A 465 -5.63 -53.82 16.79
N PHE A 466 -6.58 -53.40 17.67
CA PHE A 466 -7.53 -54.32 18.29
C PHE A 466 -8.49 -54.96 17.26
N GLN A 467 -9.01 -54.19 16.31
CA GLN A 467 -9.86 -54.71 15.22
C GLN A 467 -9.09 -55.73 14.37
N THR A 468 -7.86 -55.42 13.98
CA THR A 468 -6.99 -56.37 13.24
C THR A 468 -6.70 -57.62 14.02
N PHE A 469 -6.42 -57.48 15.33
CA PHE A 469 -6.23 -58.59 16.24
C PHE A 469 -7.49 -59.48 16.33
N ALA A 470 -8.66 -58.86 16.53
CA ALA A 470 -9.94 -59.57 16.62
C ALA A 470 -10.26 -60.34 15.32
N ALA A 471 -10.03 -59.70 14.17
CA ALA A 471 -10.19 -60.33 12.86
C ALA A 471 -9.28 -61.56 12.69
N SER A 472 -8.03 -61.49 13.17
CA SER A 472 -7.07 -62.59 13.09
C SER A 472 -7.43 -63.80 13.98
N LYS A 473 -8.16 -63.57 15.09
CA LYS A 473 -8.51 -64.64 16.07
C LYS A 473 -9.91 -65.19 15.87
N LEU A 474 -10.88 -64.33 15.50
CA LEU A 474 -12.29 -64.75 15.33
C LEU A 474 -12.63 -65.21 13.93
N GLY A 475 -11.75 -65.01 12.94
CA GLY A 475 -11.98 -65.41 11.56
C GLY A 475 -13.32 -64.89 11.00
N SER A 476 -14.22 -65.79 10.61
CA SER A 476 -15.55 -65.46 10.08
C SER A 476 -16.48 -64.76 11.10
N MET A 477 -16.16 -64.77 12.40
CA MET A 477 -16.94 -64.15 13.46
C MET A 477 -16.34 -62.76 13.90
N SER A 478 -15.42 -62.20 13.16
CA SER A 478 -14.75 -60.92 13.49
C SER A 478 -15.76 -59.75 13.69
N TYR A 479 -16.92 -59.80 13.03
CA TYR A 479 -17.99 -58.83 13.17
C TYR A 479 -18.56 -58.71 14.61
N ILE A 480 -18.33 -59.72 15.49
CA ILE A 480 -18.76 -59.65 16.90
C ILE A 480 -17.90 -58.67 17.69
N ALA A 481 -16.68 -58.43 17.26
CA ALA A 481 -15.77 -57.49 17.90
C ALA A 481 -15.96 -56.05 17.41
N ASP A 482 -16.72 -55.87 16.33
CA ASP A 482 -17.01 -54.54 15.82
C ASP A 482 -18.04 -53.81 16.73
N LEU A 483 -17.90 -52.51 16.83
CA LEU A 483 -18.91 -51.67 17.47
C LEU A 483 -20.23 -51.76 16.68
N PRO A 484 -21.41 -51.72 17.33
CA PRO A 484 -22.70 -51.74 16.62
C PRO A 484 -22.96 -50.45 15.81
N ILE A 485 -21.92 -49.74 15.48
CA ILE A 485 -21.92 -48.52 14.63
C ILE A 485 -20.97 -48.80 13.47
N LYS A 486 -21.54 -49.05 12.30
CA LYS A 486 -20.79 -49.25 11.07
C LYS A 486 -20.62 -47.92 10.35
N ILE A 487 -19.39 -47.47 10.18
CA ILE A 487 -19.04 -46.29 9.39
C ILE A 487 -18.92 -46.76 7.95
N GLU A 488 -19.88 -46.39 7.12
CA GLU A 488 -19.86 -46.68 5.68
C GLU A 488 -18.85 -45.76 4.96
N GLU A 489 -18.63 -46.03 3.66
CA GLU A 489 -17.72 -45.23 2.86
C GLU A 489 -18.11 -43.75 2.88
N PRO A 490 -17.14 -42.79 2.99
CA PRO A 490 -17.45 -41.41 3.05
C PRO A 490 -18.09 -40.91 1.75
N ILE A 491 -19.18 -40.13 1.86
CA ILE A 491 -19.87 -39.51 0.73
C ILE A 491 -18.94 -38.57 -0.05
N TYR A 492 -18.09 -37.83 0.66
CA TYR A 492 -17.06 -37.00 0.10
C TYR A 492 -15.75 -37.19 0.84
N GLY A 493 -14.65 -37.21 0.10
CA GLY A 493 -13.34 -37.42 0.67
C GLY A 493 -12.90 -38.89 0.74
N SER A 494 -11.87 -39.16 1.51
CA SER A 494 -11.38 -40.53 1.80
C SER A 494 -11.14 -40.66 3.30
N GLN A 495 -11.23 -41.92 3.83
CA GLN A 495 -11.07 -42.19 5.26
C GLN A 495 -9.68 -41.82 5.82
N ASN A 496 -8.64 -41.85 4.99
CA ASN A 496 -7.23 -41.64 5.39
C ASN A 496 -6.67 -40.28 4.90
N LYS A 497 -7.42 -39.16 5.02
CA LYS A 497 -6.86 -37.86 4.67
C LYS A 497 -6.24 -37.20 5.90
N ASP A 498 -5.05 -36.63 5.67
CA ASP A 498 -4.32 -35.87 6.67
C ASP A 498 -5.01 -34.52 6.96
N PHE A 499 -4.79 -33.98 8.14
CA PHE A 499 -5.30 -32.65 8.52
C PHE A 499 -4.81 -31.53 7.59
N SER A 500 -3.66 -31.74 6.91
CA SER A 500 -3.15 -30.86 5.86
C SER A 500 -4.17 -30.60 4.75
N THR A 501 -4.98 -31.59 4.40
CA THR A 501 -6.05 -31.46 3.40
C THR A 501 -7.10 -30.42 3.82
N PHE A 502 -7.42 -30.35 5.11
CA PHE A 502 -8.36 -29.34 5.62
C PHE A 502 -7.77 -27.92 5.61
N VAL A 503 -6.50 -27.78 5.98
CA VAL A 503 -5.84 -26.47 6.15
C VAL A 503 -5.39 -25.85 4.82
N THR A 504 -4.90 -26.67 3.87
CA THR A 504 -4.25 -26.21 2.64
C THR A 504 -5.07 -25.20 1.82
N PRO A 505 -6.37 -25.38 1.51
CA PRO A 505 -7.13 -24.42 0.73
C PRO A 505 -7.22 -23.05 1.40
N GLY A 506 -7.49 -23.03 2.70
CA GLY A 506 -7.52 -21.81 3.49
C GLY A 506 -6.16 -21.12 3.57
N ALA A 507 -5.08 -21.90 3.73
CA ALA A 507 -3.71 -21.40 3.77
C ALA A 507 -3.31 -20.71 2.45
N VAL A 508 -3.64 -21.29 1.30
CA VAL A 508 -3.38 -20.68 -0.01
C VAL A 508 -4.04 -19.31 -0.13
N LEU A 509 -5.31 -19.23 0.25
CA LEU A 509 -6.05 -17.96 0.22
C LEU A 509 -5.43 -16.92 1.16
N SER A 510 -5.02 -17.34 2.37
CA SER A 510 -4.39 -16.43 3.34
C SER A 510 -3.04 -15.95 2.88
N ILE A 511 -2.16 -16.84 2.41
CA ILE A 511 -0.84 -16.47 1.90
C ILE A 511 -0.99 -15.48 0.76
N THR A 512 -1.86 -15.76 -0.21
CA THR A 512 -2.12 -14.86 -1.34
C THR A 512 -2.64 -13.50 -0.89
N PHE A 513 -3.61 -13.48 0.02
CA PHE A 513 -4.19 -12.24 0.54
C PHE A 513 -3.16 -11.38 1.26
N TYR A 514 -2.39 -11.95 2.19
CA TYR A 514 -1.46 -11.17 3.02
C TYR A 514 -0.21 -10.72 2.29
N LEU A 515 0.30 -11.51 1.35
CA LEU A 515 1.37 -11.05 0.48
C LEU A 515 0.90 -9.86 -0.37
N ALA A 516 -0.32 -9.92 -0.89
CA ALA A 516 -0.92 -8.81 -1.62
C ALA A 516 -1.07 -7.56 -0.75
N VAL A 517 -1.55 -7.70 0.49
CA VAL A 517 -1.69 -6.58 1.45
C VAL A 517 -0.33 -5.94 1.73
N GLY A 518 0.66 -6.73 2.13
CA GLY A 518 1.97 -6.22 2.52
C GLY A 518 2.70 -5.52 1.38
N LEU A 519 2.74 -6.13 0.21
CA LEU A 519 3.38 -5.55 -0.98
C LEU A 519 2.73 -4.24 -1.42
N THR A 520 1.39 -4.18 -1.38
CA THR A 520 0.64 -2.98 -1.78
C THR A 520 0.80 -1.86 -0.77
N ALA A 521 0.64 -2.15 0.52
CA ALA A 521 0.73 -1.15 1.57
C ALA A 521 2.11 -0.50 1.62
N LEU A 522 3.18 -1.29 1.63
CA LEU A 522 4.56 -0.78 1.69
C LEU A 522 4.96 0.00 0.43
N SER A 523 4.58 -0.49 -0.76
CA SER A 523 4.94 0.16 -2.03
C SER A 523 4.39 1.59 -2.10
N PHE A 524 3.14 1.80 -1.70
CA PHE A 524 2.49 3.11 -1.77
C PHE A 524 3.00 4.09 -0.71
N VAL A 525 3.22 3.60 0.53
CA VAL A 525 3.76 4.42 1.62
C VAL A 525 5.16 4.90 1.27
N LEU A 526 6.00 4.02 0.70
CA LEU A 526 7.35 4.37 0.27
C LEU A 526 7.34 5.44 -0.84
N GLU A 527 6.51 5.27 -1.87
CA GLU A 527 6.38 6.26 -2.96
C GLU A 527 5.89 7.63 -2.45
N ARG A 528 5.04 7.65 -1.41
CA ARG A 528 4.60 8.90 -0.76
C ARG A 528 5.74 9.55 0.01
N LYS A 529 6.45 8.80 0.84
CA LYS A 529 7.56 9.28 1.66
C LYS A 529 8.71 9.87 0.83
N GLU A 530 8.97 9.28 -0.34
CA GLU A 530 9.98 9.77 -1.28
C GLU A 530 9.50 10.96 -2.16
N GLY A 531 8.26 11.47 -1.96
CA GLY A 531 7.69 12.57 -2.73
C GLY A 531 7.34 12.23 -4.19
N LEU A 532 7.47 10.97 -4.58
CA LEU A 532 7.26 10.50 -5.94
C LEU A 532 5.80 10.64 -6.39
N LEU A 533 4.85 10.41 -5.47
CA LEU A 533 3.42 10.57 -5.74
C LEU A 533 3.07 12.03 -6.01
N ASP A 534 3.58 12.97 -5.21
CA ASP A 534 3.36 14.42 -5.38
C ASP A 534 3.85 14.85 -6.77
N ARG A 535 5.03 14.40 -7.17
CA ARG A 535 5.58 14.71 -8.48
C ARG A 535 4.75 14.15 -9.64
N CYS A 536 4.23 12.92 -9.51
CA CYS A 536 3.33 12.34 -10.49
C CYS A 536 2.00 13.12 -10.57
N TRP A 537 1.44 13.56 -9.45
CA TRP A 537 0.22 14.36 -9.43
C TRP A 537 0.41 15.71 -10.14
N VAL A 538 1.54 16.37 -9.90
CA VAL A 538 1.89 17.60 -10.63
C VAL A 538 2.02 17.37 -12.13
N ALA A 539 2.55 16.20 -12.53
CA ALA A 539 2.62 15.80 -13.94
C ALA A 539 1.24 15.45 -14.55
N GLY A 540 0.15 15.55 -13.77
CA GLY A 540 -1.22 15.36 -14.24
C GLY A 540 -1.74 13.91 -14.12
N VAL A 541 -1.10 13.08 -13.31
CA VAL A 541 -1.57 11.72 -12.98
C VAL A 541 -2.65 11.82 -11.90
N SER A 542 -3.81 11.21 -12.14
CA SER A 542 -4.89 11.16 -11.15
C SER A 542 -4.67 10.04 -10.12
N SER A 543 -5.25 10.20 -8.92
CA SER A 543 -5.21 9.16 -7.89
C SER A 543 -5.82 7.84 -8.37
N VAL A 544 -6.87 7.89 -9.20
CA VAL A 544 -7.52 6.71 -9.78
C VAL A 544 -6.58 5.98 -10.75
N GLU A 545 -5.88 6.73 -11.61
CA GLU A 545 -4.89 6.15 -12.54
C GLU A 545 -3.75 5.46 -11.81
N THR A 546 -3.27 6.07 -10.71
CA THR A 546 -2.23 5.49 -9.87
C THR A 546 -2.71 4.21 -9.21
N MET A 547 -3.93 4.19 -8.64
CA MET A 547 -4.51 3.00 -8.01
C MET A 547 -4.74 1.87 -9.02
N LEU A 548 -5.27 2.18 -10.22
CA LEU A 548 -5.49 1.19 -11.28
C LEU A 548 -4.18 0.61 -11.81
N ALA A 549 -3.18 1.45 -12.06
CA ALA A 549 -1.87 0.99 -12.51
C ALA A 549 -1.22 0.05 -11.49
N HIS A 550 -1.34 0.39 -10.21
CA HIS A 550 -0.83 -0.44 -9.12
C HIS A 550 -1.58 -1.77 -9.02
N LEU A 551 -2.91 -1.72 -9.09
CA LEU A 551 -3.75 -2.92 -9.13
C LEU A 551 -3.35 -3.86 -10.27
N PHE A 552 -3.20 -3.36 -11.50
CA PHE A 552 -2.75 -4.18 -12.65
C PHE A 552 -1.34 -4.74 -12.46
N SER A 553 -0.42 -3.95 -11.92
CA SER A 553 0.95 -4.39 -11.66
C SER A 553 0.99 -5.53 -10.63
N GLN A 554 0.26 -5.37 -9.53
CA GLN A 554 0.18 -6.38 -8.48
C GLN A 554 -0.59 -7.63 -8.95
N LEU A 555 -1.60 -7.47 -9.79
CA LEU A 555 -2.34 -8.60 -10.36
C LEU A 555 -1.41 -9.53 -11.16
N VAL A 556 -0.49 -8.97 -11.95
CA VAL A 556 0.52 -9.77 -12.68
C VAL A 556 1.41 -10.55 -11.70
N VAL A 557 1.90 -9.87 -10.66
CA VAL A 557 2.76 -10.50 -9.64
C VAL A 557 2.04 -11.64 -8.92
N ILE A 558 0.82 -11.37 -8.44
CA ILE A 558 0.01 -12.36 -7.73
C ILE A 558 -0.34 -13.54 -8.64
N SER A 559 -0.63 -13.31 -9.91
CA SER A 559 -0.92 -14.38 -10.87
C SER A 559 0.26 -15.35 -11.01
N VAL A 560 1.49 -14.83 -11.07
CA VAL A 560 2.70 -15.68 -11.08
C VAL A 560 2.87 -16.43 -9.75
N GLN A 561 2.64 -15.78 -8.62
CA GLN A 561 2.72 -16.41 -7.29
C GLN A 561 1.69 -17.56 -7.16
N ILE A 562 0.45 -17.32 -7.57
CA ILE A 562 -0.63 -18.32 -7.57
C ILE A 562 -0.25 -19.50 -8.46
N CYS A 563 0.27 -19.25 -9.66
CA CYS A 563 0.70 -20.29 -10.58
C CYS A 563 1.78 -21.17 -9.94
N LEU A 564 2.80 -20.57 -9.34
CA LEU A 564 3.86 -21.30 -8.63
C LEU A 564 3.33 -22.12 -7.45
N MET A 565 2.47 -21.54 -6.60
CA MET A 565 1.86 -22.24 -5.48
C MET A 565 1.02 -23.43 -5.93
N LEU A 566 0.19 -23.26 -6.96
CA LEU A 566 -0.66 -24.33 -7.48
C LEU A 566 0.16 -25.46 -8.10
N ILE A 567 1.27 -25.16 -8.78
CA ILE A 567 2.21 -26.16 -9.27
C ILE A 567 2.70 -27.04 -8.11
N PHE A 568 3.14 -26.42 -7.01
CA PHE A 568 3.62 -27.16 -5.85
C PHE A 568 2.52 -27.99 -5.20
N ILE A 569 1.33 -27.41 -4.98
CA ILE A 569 0.21 -28.11 -4.31
C ILE A 569 -0.28 -29.29 -5.13
N LEU A 570 -0.48 -29.11 -6.43
CA LEU A 570 -1.10 -30.13 -7.29
C LEU A 570 -0.10 -31.15 -7.83
N LEU A 571 1.12 -30.72 -8.22
CA LEU A 571 2.10 -31.61 -8.85
C LEU A 571 3.09 -32.21 -7.84
N VAL A 572 3.59 -31.41 -6.88
CA VAL A 572 4.59 -31.90 -5.90
C VAL A 572 3.90 -32.59 -4.74
N PHE A 573 2.92 -31.96 -4.11
CA PHE A 573 2.21 -32.49 -2.95
C PHE A 573 1.01 -33.37 -3.32
N LYS A 574 0.63 -33.43 -4.60
CA LYS A 574 -0.47 -34.25 -5.15
C LYS A 574 -1.78 -34.11 -4.36
N MET A 575 -2.07 -32.90 -3.90
CA MET A 575 -3.33 -32.63 -3.20
C MET A 575 -4.52 -32.88 -4.15
N PRO A 576 -5.59 -33.55 -3.66
CA PRO A 576 -6.73 -33.89 -4.49
C PRO A 576 -7.48 -32.65 -4.95
N ASN A 577 -7.86 -32.64 -6.21
CA ASN A 577 -8.71 -31.61 -6.80
C ASN A 577 -9.75 -32.27 -7.71
N GLU A 578 -10.99 -32.38 -7.21
CA GLU A 578 -12.13 -32.97 -7.91
C GLU A 578 -12.90 -31.94 -8.76
N GLY A 579 -12.62 -30.65 -8.53
CA GLY A 579 -13.36 -29.56 -9.18
C GLY A 579 -12.62 -28.90 -10.34
N SER A 580 -13.28 -27.89 -10.91
CA SER A 580 -12.71 -27.11 -12.01
C SER A 580 -11.52 -26.24 -11.54
N LEU A 581 -10.35 -26.46 -12.13
CA LEU A 581 -9.15 -25.67 -11.85
C LEU A 581 -9.35 -24.16 -12.14
N MET A 582 -10.19 -23.82 -13.13
CA MET A 582 -10.51 -22.42 -13.45
C MET A 582 -11.25 -21.73 -12.30
N LEU A 583 -12.15 -22.43 -11.59
CA LEU A 583 -12.84 -21.89 -10.42
C LEU A 583 -11.88 -21.70 -9.25
N VAL A 584 -10.97 -22.65 -9.05
CA VAL A 584 -9.90 -22.56 -8.03
C VAL A 584 -9.05 -21.31 -8.28
N ILE A 585 -8.50 -21.17 -9.50
CA ILE A 585 -7.67 -20.02 -9.87
C ILE A 585 -8.44 -18.72 -9.72
N SER A 586 -9.68 -18.64 -10.23
CA SER A 586 -10.47 -17.40 -10.20
C SER A 586 -10.77 -16.94 -8.78
N LEU A 587 -11.08 -17.86 -7.85
CA LEU A 587 -11.34 -17.51 -6.45
C LEU A 587 -10.07 -17.03 -5.73
N ILE A 588 -8.93 -17.69 -5.97
CA ILE A 588 -7.65 -17.30 -5.39
C ILE A 588 -7.22 -15.92 -5.92
N VAL A 589 -7.38 -15.67 -7.23
CA VAL A 589 -7.10 -14.36 -7.84
C VAL A 589 -8.00 -13.27 -7.24
N MET A 590 -9.31 -13.54 -7.10
CA MET A 590 -10.24 -12.59 -6.47
C MET A 590 -9.83 -12.26 -5.04
N GLN A 591 -9.39 -13.26 -4.28
CA GLN A 591 -8.90 -13.05 -2.92
C GLN A 591 -7.61 -12.23 -2.89
N GLY A 592 -6.71 -12.46 -3.86
CA GLY A 592 -5.52 -11.60 -4.08
C GLY A 592 -5.89 -10.15 -4.37
N VAL A 593 -6.88 -9.91 -5.23
CA VAL A 593 -7.39 -8.56 -5.51
C VAL A 593 -7.99 -7.90 -4.26
N THR A 594 -8.69 -8.68 -3.42
CA THR A 594 -9.20 -8.19 -2.14
C THR A 594 -8.05 -7.78 -1.20
N GLY A 595 -6.95 -8.55 -1.20
CA GLY A 595 -5.72 -8.20 -0.49
C GLY A 595 -5.08 -6.90 -0.99
N ILE A 596 -4.97 -6.72 -2.32
CA ILE A 596 -4.48 -5.46 -2.90
C ILE A 596 -5.36 -4.28 -2.45
N SER A 597 -6.68 -4.44 -2.56
CA SER A 597 -7.65 -3.40 -2.19
C SER A 597 -7.56 -3.01 -0.72
N PHE A 598 -7.37 -3.98 0.18
CA PHE A 598 -7.15 -3.74 1.59
C PHE A 598 -5.78 -3.10 1.88
N GLY A 599 -4.73 -3.53 1.17
CA GLY A 599 -3.41 -2.88 1.21
C GLY A 599 -3.45 -1.41 0.81
N LEU A 600 -4.28 -1.04 -0.17
CA LEU A 600 -4.53 0.36 -0.53
C LEU A 600 -5.22 1.14 0.60
N VAL A 601 -6.15 0.52 1.36
CA VAL A 601 -6.77 1.15 2.54
C VAL A 601 -5.73 1.44 3.62
N ILE A 602 -4.87 0.47 3.94
CA ILE A 602 -3.79 0.65 4.93
C ILE A 602 -2.85 1.76 4.48
N SER A 603 -2.42 1.73 3.22
CA SER A 603 -1.55 2.76 2.64
C SER A 603 -2.16 4.15 2.66
N ALA A 604 -3.47 4.26 2.40
CA ALA A 604 -4.18 5.53 2.47
C ALA A 604 -4.30 6.05 3.91
N ALA A 605 -4.40 5.16 4.90
CA ALA A 605 -4.58 5.51 6.30
C ALA A 605 -3.27 5.82 7.04
N MET A 606 -2.16 5.15 6.69
CA MET A 606 -0.87 5.25 7.40
C MET A 606 0.12 6.15 6.65
N ASP A 607 0.94 6.90 7.40
CA ASP A 607 1.98 7.78 6.82
C ASP A 607 3.36 7.13 6.81
N ASP A 608 3.59 6.19 7.73
CA ASP A 608 4.87 5.58 7.98
C ASP A 608 4.87 4.08 7.63
N GLU A 609 6.00 3.58 7.13
CA GLU A 609 6.18 2.17 6.73
C GLU A 609 5.99 1.21 7.91
N GLN A 610 6.51 1.61 9.09
CA GLN A 610 6.42 0.77 10.29
C GLN A 610 4.97 0.64 10.75
N SER A 611 4.22 1.74 10.78
CA SER A 611 2.80 1.75 11.13
C SER A 611 1.96 0.97 10.13
N ALA A 612 2.26 1.06 8.82
CA ALA A 612 1.59 0.28 7.78
C ALA A 612 1.83 -1.23 7.94
N ASN A 613 3.08 -1.62 8.25
CA ASN A 613 3.42 -3.01 8.49
C ASN A 613 2.75 -3.55 9.76
N GLN A 614 2.74 -2.78 10.85
CA GLN A 614 2.05 -3.15 12.09
C GLN A 614 0.54 -3.30 11.89
N ALA A 615 -0.09 -2.40 11.12
CA ALA A 615 -1.51 -2.50 10.79
C ALA A 615 -1.82 -3.77 9.97
N ALA A 616 -0.97 -4.10 8.98
CA ALA A 616 -1.10 -5.33 8.20
C ALA A 616 -0.98 -6.57 9.09
N LEU A 617 0.02 -6.65 9.96
CA LEU A 617 0.22 -7.75 10.90
C LEU A 617 -0.88 -7.82 11.97
N GLY A 618 -1.36 -6.68 12.45
CA GLY A 618 -2.43 -6.59 13.46
C GLY A 618 -3.76 -7.17 12.97
N VAL A 619 -4.01 -7.14 11.66
CA VAL A 619 -5.20 -7.77 11.06
C VAL A 619 -4.93 -9.22 10.66
N PHE A 620 -3.68 -9.57 10.39
CA PHE A 620 -3.29 -10.93 9.96
C PHE A 620 -3.69 -12.02 10.95
N TYR A 621 -3.19 -11.95 12.18
CA TYR A 621 -3.38 -13.02 13.16
C TYR A 621 -4.85 -13.23 13.56
N PRO A 622 -5.64 -12.18 13.89
CA PRO A 622 -7.06 -12.35 14.15
C PRO A 622 -7.83 -12.96 12.97
N ASN A 623 -7.51 -12.52 11.76
CA ASN A 623 -8.17 -13.06 10.58
C ASN A 623 -7.80 -14.53 10.32
N LEU A 624 -6.55 -14.93 10.51
CA LEU A 624 -6.10 -16.33 10.37
C LEU A 624 -6.82 -17.26 11.34
N ILE A 625 -7.05 -16.82 12.57
CA ILE A 625 -7.72 -17.61 13.62
C ILE A 625 -9.24 -17.66 13.38
N LEU A 626 -9.85 -16.49 13.10
CA LEU A 626 -11.31 -16.36 13.01
C LEU A 626 -11.90 -16.83 11.68
N SER A 627 -11.13 -16.88 10.59
CA SER A 627 -11.66 -17.16 9.25
C SER A 627 -11.92 -18.65 8.95
N GLY A 628 -11.79 -19.53 9.95
CA GLY A 628 -12.04 -20.97 9.75
C GLY A 628 -10.98 -21.69 8.92
N ILE A 629 -9.76 -21.13 8.83
CA ILE A 629 -8.64 -21.71 8.06
C ILE A 629 -7.97 -22.81 8.84
N ILE A 630 -7.57 -22.52 10.08
CA ILE A 630 -6.89 -23.46 10.98
C ILE A 630 -7.91 -24.28 11.74
N TRP A 631 -9.02 -23.66 12.15
CA TRP A 631 -10.03 -24.25 13.01
C TRP A 631 -11.43 -24.06 12.41
N PRO A 632 -12.31 -25.10 12.42
CA PRO A 632 -13.67 -24.94 11.86
C PRO A 632 -14.45 -23.81 12.51
N VAL A 633 -15.20 -23.04 11.71
CA VAL A 633 -16.00 -21.89 12.19
C VAL A 633 -17.08 -22.34 13.19
N GLU A 634 -17.55 -23.55 13.05
CA GLU A 634 -18.55 -24.17 13.94
C GLU A 634 -18.07 -24.32 15.37
N CYS A 635 -16.77 -24.44 15.58
CA CYS A 635 -16.13 -24.56 16.90
C CYS A 635 -15.91 -23.21 17.58
N ILE A 636 -16.10 -22.10 16.85
CA ILE A 636 -15.92 -20.76 17.42
C ILE A 636 -17.14 -20.39 18.28
N PRO A 637 -16.94 -20.00 19.56
CA PRO A 637 -18.04 -19.66 20.44
C PRO A 637 -18.77 -18.38 20.03
N TYR A 638 -20.05 -18.28 20.37
CA TYR A 638 -20.79 -17.03 20.29
C TYR A 638 -20.26 -16.05 21.34
N PRO A 639 -20.07 -14.72 21.06
CA PRO A 639 -20.44 -13.98 19.84
C PRO A 639 -19.34 -13.92 18.75
N LEU A 640 -18.13 -14.46 18.97
CA LEU A 640 -16.99 -14.37 18.04
C LEU A 640 -17.32 -14.98 16.66
N ARG A 641 -18.24 -15.95 16.63
CA ARG A 641 -18.69 -16.57 15.38
C ARG A 641 -19.35 -15.56 14.43
N TYR A 642 -20.06 -14.54 14.93
CA TYR A 642 -20.61 -13.49 14.08
C TYR A 642 -19.51 -12.65 13.43
N LEU A 643 -18.45 -12.36 14.19
CA LEU A 643 -17.29 -11.67 13.64
C LEU A 643 -16.58 -12.51 12.57
N SER A 644 -16.43 -13.83 12.81
CA SER A 644 -15.91 -14.77 11.82
C SER A 644 -16.72 -14.75 10.52
N LEU A 645 -18.05 -14.76 10.61
CA LEU A 645 -18.94 -14.69 9.44
C LEU A 645 -18.90 -13.33 8.72
N ALA A 646 -18.42 -12.28 9.35
CA ALA A 646 -18.21 -10.98 8.70
C ALA A 646 -16.91 -10.90 7.88
N LEU A 647 -15.97 -11.83 8.04
CA LEU A 647 -14.66 -11.79 7.37
C LEU A 647 -14.74 -12.28 5.91
N PRO A 648 -14.01 -11.64 4.98
CA PRO A 648 -14.01 -12.03 3.57
C PRO A 648 -13.44 -13.43 3.32
N GLN A 649 -12.47 -13.86 4.13
CA GLN A 649 -11.77 -15.13 3.93
C GLN A 649 -12.59 -16.35 4.37
N THR A 650 -13.51 -16.21 5.29
CA THR A 650 -14.34 -17.30 5.82
C THR A 650 -15.11 -18.01 4.70
N TYR A 651 -15.87 -17.26 3.92
CA TYR A 651 -16.66 -17.82 2.81
C TYR A 651 -15.80 -18.25 1.63
N ALA A 652 -14.68 -17.56 1.38
CA ALA A 652 -13.76 -17.94 0.33
C ALA A 652 -13.07 -19.29 0.64
N SER A 653 -12.66 -19.52 1.90
CA SER A 653 -12.03 -20.77 2.31
C SER A 653 -12.98 -21.97 2.24
N GLU A 654 -14.24 -21.76 2.65
CA GLU A 654 -15.29 -22.76 2.54
C GLU A 654 -15.62 -23.09 1.07
N ALA A 655 -15.79 -22.06 0.24
CA ALA A 655 -16.02 -22.24 -1.19
C ALA A 655 -14.86 -22.99 -1.87
N LEU A 656 -13.60 -22.66 -1.53
CA LEU A 656 -12.44 -23.33 -2.11
C LEU A 656 -12.37 -24.79 -1.71
N ARG A 657 -12.68 -25.13 -0.45
CA ARG A 657 -12.80 -26.53 0.01
C ARG A 657 -13.88 -27.28 -0.75
N CYS A 658 -15.06 -26.64 -0.95
CA CYS A 658 -16.14 -27.25 -1.71
C CYS A 658 -15.77 -27.51 -3.17
N ILE A 659 -15.06 -26.58 -3.81
CA ILE A 659 -14.60 -26.75 -5.20
C ILE A 659 -13.56 -27.89 -5.25
N MET A 660 -12.51 -27.83 -4.41
CA MET A 660 -11.40 -28.78 -4.50
C MET A 660 -11.78 -30.22 -4.11
N TYR A 661 -12.60 -30.37 -3.06
CA TYR A 661 -12.83 -31.71 -2.47
C TYR A 661 -14.20 -32.30 -2.75
N ARG A 662 -15.21 -31.48 -3.09
CA ARG A 662 -16.55 -31.95 -3.44
C ARG A 662 -16.86 -31.85 -4.95
N GLY A 663 -15.96 -31.20 -5.72
CA GLY A 663 -16.15 -30.96 -7.15
C GLY A 663 -17.30 -30.00 -7.48
N TRP A 664 -17.72 -29.17 -6.52
CA TRP A 664 -18.89 -28.31 -6.70
C TRP A 664 -18.58 -27.13 -7.64
N GLY A 665 -19.55 -26.82 -8.52
CA GLY A 665 -19.51 -25.67 -9.42
C GLY A 665 -20.24 -24.44 -8.86
N LEU A 666 -20.30 -23.39 -9.67
CA LEU A 666 -20.99 -22.11 -9.33
C LEU A 666 -22.49 -22.26 -9.10
N SER A 667 -23.12 -23.35 -9.54
CA SER A 667 -24.53 -23.63 -9.30
C SER A 667 -24.86 -23.86 -7.82
N GLN A 668 -23.87 -24.25 -7.02
CA GLN A 668 -24.04 -24.51 -5.61
C GLN A 668 -23.95 -23.23 -4.79
N MET A 669 -24.89 -23.06 -3.85
CA MET A 669 -25.03 -21.82 -3.05
C MET A 669 -23.77 -21.46 -2.26
N LEU A 670 -23.05 -22.44 -1.69
CA LEU A 670 -21.84 -22.21 -0.91
C LEU A 670 -20.70 -21.65 -1.77
N VAL A 671 -20.55 -22.16 -3.00
CA VAL A 671 -19.52 -21.70 -3.93
C VAL A 671 -19.87 -20.27 -4.42
N TRP A 672 -21.09 -20.07 -4.94
CA TRP A 672 -21.55 -18.78 -5.41
C TRP A 672 -21.44 -17.69 -4.34
N ARG A 673 -21.85 -17.99 -3.11
CA ARG A 673 -21.75 -17.08 -1.95
C ARG A 673 -20.31 -16.66 -1.66
N GLY A 674 -19.35 -17.58 -1.76
CA GLY A 674 -17.92 -17.27 -1.60
C GLY A 674 -17.44 -16.23 -2.61
N PHE A 675 -17.81 -16.38 -3.89
CA PHE A 675 -17.48 -15.41 -4.94
C PHE A 675 -18.15 -14.06 -4.71
N ALA A 676 -19.44 -14.04 -4.41
CA ALA A 676 -20.22 -12.81 -4.23
C ALA A 676 -19.71 -11.97 -3.05
N ILE A 677 -19.45 -12.61 -1.90
CA ILE A 677 -18.97 -11.92 -0.71
C ILE A 677 -17.54 -11.38 -0.92
N THR A 678 -16.67 -12.16 -1.57
CA THR A 678 -15.32 -11.69 -1.91
C THR A 678 -15.35 -10.48 -2.83
N LEU A 679 -16.23 -10.46 -3.84
CA LEU A 679 -16.43 -9.32 -4.73
C LEU A 679 -17.00 -8.10 -3.99
N GLY A 680 -17.93 -8.31 -3.07
CA GLY A 680 -18.48 -7.26 -2.22
C GLY A 680 -17.41 -6.57 -1.37
N TRP A 681 -16.56 -7.35 -0.69
CA TRP A 681 -15.45 -6.82 0.10
C TRP A 681 -14.41 -6.08 -0.74
N ASN A 682 -14.10 -6.60 -1.93
CA ASN A 682 -13.20 -5.95 -2.86
C ASN A 682 -13.70 -4.55 -3.24
N SER A 683 -14.98 -4.44 -3.63
CA SER A 683 -15.62 -3.17 -3.96
C SER A 683 -15.64 -2.22 -2.76
N PHE A 684 -15.96 -2.71 -1.58
CA PHE A 684 -15.95 -1.93 -0.33
C PHE A 684 -14.58 -1.35 -0.02
N PHE A 685 -13.51 -2.15 -0.06
CA PHE A 685 -12.15 -1.67 0.21
C PHE A 685 -11.65 -0.66 -0.82
N LEU A 686 -11.96 -0.84 -2.11
CA LEU A 686 -11.59 0.12 -3.15
C LEU A 686 -12.29 1.47 -2.94
N ILE A 687 -13.58 1.46 -2.61
CA ILE A 687 -14.33 2.68 -2.31
C ILE A 687 -13.74 3.35 -1.06
N LEU A 688 -13.51 2.59 0.00
CA LEU A 688 -12.94 3.10 1.26
C LEU A 688 -11.56 3.72 1.04
N ALA A 689 -10.67 3.06 0.31
CA ALA A 689 -9.35 3.58 -0.04
C ALA A 689 -9.45 4.90 -0.81
N THR A 690 -10.35 4.98 -1.79
CA THR A 690 -10.58 6.19 -2.59
C THR A 690 -11.11 7.35 -1.72
N VAL A 691 -12.03 7.07 -0.80
CA VAL A 691 -12.59 8.07 0.12
C VAL A 691 -11.50 8.60 1.05
N ILE A 692 -10.70 7.72 1.67
CA ILE A 692 -9.62 8.11 2.58
C ILE A 692 -8.58 8.97 1.85
N LEU A 693 -8.16 8.56 0.64
CA LEU A 693 -7.24 9.34 -0.18
C LEU A 693 -7.80 10.73 -0.51
N LYS A 694 -9.09 10.81 -0.86
CA LYS A 694 -9.75 12.09 -1.18
C LYS A 694 -9.90 13.01 0.04
N LEU A 695 -10.05 12.46 1.23
CA LEU A 695 -10.14 13.26 2.47
C LEU A 695 -8.77 13.77 2.91
N ARG A 696 -7.70 13.09 2.54
CA ARG A 696 -6.31 13.47 2.86
C ARG A 696 -5.68 14.46 1.87
N THR A 697 -6.09 14.42 0.61
CA THR A 697 -5.71 15.41 -0.42
C THR A 697 -6.67 16.60 -0.38
#